data_e0a296908cc3c20722890459cb94919a
#
_entry.id   e0a296908cc3c20722890459cb94919a
#
_cell.length_a   1.000
_cell.length_b   1.000
_cell.length_c   1.000
_cell.angle_alpha   90.00
_cell.angle_beta   90.00
_cell.angle_gamma   90.00
#
_symmetry.space_group_name_H-M   'P 1'
#
loop_
_entity.id
_entity.type
_entity.pdbx_description
1 polymer ?
#
loop_
_entity_poly.entity_id
_entity_poly.type
_entity_poly.pdbx_seq_one_letter_code
_entity_poly.pdbx_strand_id
1 'polypeptide(L)'
;MIKLSRLIFLIVLFYVFLDSSGQFYNGHKMRFGKNRVQYSDFYWEFYRYDKFDIYFNQFGKELAQYTADFTRREIPRLERFFNYNLDKRIIFIVFNKLSDFRQSNIGLITGQDEYNIGGVTTISRNKVFIYFEGDYIKFEQQITAAIARVLINEILYGFELKDNVTNSTLINLPEWYFEGLVSYVSKGWNFKIENKVKDGILNKRYKKFNRLIGEDAVIAGHSFWKYIADTYGESVIPSIIYLTRINKNSNSCFLYALGFSLKQLSYDWMSYYLDLYKDAQHHQSLPEADRILKRPRRKRVYQQISISPDGKHISYVTNESGQYKIWLYNSETNKKKKIIKREHKLEQITDYSYPVLAWHPSGRILTFITEEEGGIRLYYYTLATKDLEVRNFQYFEKILDYSFSDDGSLFVFSGIKKGKTDIFVHTIASGTYQQITDDYADDFNPEFINNSEEIVFSSNRYSDTIGSEINNRRKALSHDLFIYDYKNGDNVLTRLSQDRYSSYYQPYELDKNRFFVLGDKSGIINRYVSRFDSTISYVDTVVHYRYYAKSYPATDYPRNIIEHDYNQKAGKLGEIVFNDGRYYMYNQPTDEALIRAGKIEPTWFRKAFTKKIAERDSIENIRRKDLSIQSIQDNTIITSDLDTFVFGDYQIDINNYIFEKEKINYYNSKLKDRNITLSLDTAEKGRPKIRIYQTAFYQNYIVNQVDFSFLNESYQAFTGGAVYFNPGMNLLFKIGTNDLFDDYKVTGGIRLSPDFNSNEYLISVENLKKRLDKQIVFHRQSFKNTGEDEGEEFTVKTHTHELSFIFRYPFDQVRSWVRTLTFRSDRTVFLATDINYLGKANIYKTWAGIKVEYIFDNTRSLGINLPNGTRYKFFGELYQQVNGGFDDLAVLGVDFRHYIKIHRNLIWANRFAASTSQGSSKLVYY
;
A
#
# COMPACT_ATOMS: atom_id res chain seq x y z
N MET A 1 20.77 17.84 39.35
CA MET A 1 20.72 16.42 39.68
C MET A 1 20.74 15.47 38.47
N ILE A 2 20.00 15.71 37.39
CA ILE A 2 19.95 14.80 36.18
C ILE A 2 21.30 14.70 35.44
N LYS A 3 22.13 15.74 35.43
CA LYS A 3 23.45 15.72 34.76
C LYS A 3 24.49 14.93 35.54
N LEU A 4 24.39 14.92 36.86
CA LEU A 4 25.34 14.21 37.74
C LEU A 4 25.08 12.68 37.73
N SER A 5 23.81 12.27 37.70
CA SER A 5 23.44 10.85 37.59
C SER A 5 23.86 10.23 36.28
N ARG A 6 23.84 11.01 35.20
CA ARG A 6 24.32 10.57 33.86
C ARG A 6 25.86 10.45 33.83
N LEU A 7 26.56 11.32 34.54
CA LEU A 7 28.01 11.26 34.65
C LEU A 7 28.45 10.06 35.52
N ILE A 8 27.73 9.84 36.65
CA ILE A 8 27.97 8.67 37.50
C ILE A 8 27.66 7.36 36.77
N PHE A 9 26.59 7.33 35.99
CA PHE A 9 26.25 6.17 35.14
C PHE A 9 27.32 5.89 34.05
N LEU A 10 27.88 6.95 33.45
CA LEU A 10 29.00 6.85 32.50
C LEU A 10 30.29 6.38 33.19
N ILE A 11 30.58 6.84 34.42
CA ILE A 11 31.76 6.44 35.19
C ILE A 11 31.62 5.00 35.67
N VAL A 12 30.46 4.57 36.14
CA VAL A 12 30.19 3.17 36.50
C VAL A 12 30.29 2.26 35.28
N LEU A 13 29.81 2.72 34.11
CA LEU A 13 29.99 2.01 32.84
C LEU A 13 31.50 1.86 32.51
N PHE A 14 32.32 2.86 32.79
CA PHE A 14 33.76 2.84 32.51
C PHE A 14 34.53 1.91 33.45
N TYR A 15 34.10 1.78 34.74
CA TYR A 15 34.74 0.89 35.71
C TYR A 15 34.43 -0.60 35.53
N VAL A 16 33.31 -0.92 34.87
CA VAL A 16 32.95 -2.32 34.53
C VAL A 16 33.81 -2.88 33.37
N PHE A 17 34.57 -2.04 32.66
CA PHE A 17 35.36 -2.42 31.50
C PHE A 17 36.82 -2.83 31.80
N LEU A 18 37.25 -2.89 33.05
CA LEU A 18 38.68 -3.05 33.33
C LEU A 18 39.16 -4.50 33.42
N ASP A 19 38.27 -5.52 33.33
CA ASP A 19 38.69 -6.94 33.36
C ASP A 19 37.98 -7.83 32.31
N SER A 20 37.46 -7.26 31.22
CA SER A 20 36.89 -8.06 30.16
C SER A 20 37.93 -8.36 29.10
N SER A 21 38.44 -9.58 29.09
CA SER A 21 39.08 -10.16 27.90
C SER A 21 38.03 -10.15 26.79
N GLY A 22 38.18 -9.17 25.84
CA GLY A 22 37.20 -8.91 24.81
C GLY A 22 37.08 -10.08 23.87
N GLN A 23 36.02 -10.86 24.00
CA GLN A 23 35.62 -11.79 22.97
C GLN A 23 35.02 -10.98 21.81
N PHE A 24 35.60 -11.05 20.61
CA PHE A 24 35.07 -10.40 19.44
C PHE A 24 33.75 -11.11 19.02
N TYR A 25 32.64 -10.47 19.34
CA TYR A 25 31.34 -10.89 18.92
C TYR A 25 31.11 -10.46 17.46
N ASN A 26 30.91 -11.42 16.54
CA ASN A 26 30.66 -11.13 15.13
C ASN A 26 29.21 -10.70 14.90
N GLY A 27 28.87 -9.51 15.39
CA GLY A 27 27.52 -8.98 15.31
C GLY A 27 27.04 -8.56 13.90
N HIS A 28 27.81 -8.82 12.84
CA HIS A 28 27.33 -8.61 11.48
C HIS A 28 26.17 -9.56 11.16
N LYS A 29 26.12 -10.70 11.80
CA LYS A 29 25.13 -11.74 11.55
C LYS A 29 23.96 -11.73 12.54
N MET A 30 23.89 -10.77 13.48
CA MET A 30 22.74 -10.66 14.36
C MET A 30 21.51 -10.27 13.58
N ARG A 31 20.50 -11.14 13.62
CA ARG A 31 19.21 -10.87 12.99
C ARG A 31 18.47 -9.80 13.78
N PHE A 32 18.21 -8.70 13.13
CA PHE A 32 17.22 -7.72 13.50
C PHE A 32 15.99 -7.94 12.61
N GLY A 33 15.00 -7.09 12.66
CA GLY A 33 13.91 -7.09 11.71
C GLY A 33 12.67 -6.44 12.28
N LYS A 34 11.81 -6.04 11.36
CA LYS A 34 10.49 -5.53 11.67
C LYS A 34 9.51 -6.69 11.82
N ASN A 35 8.43 -6.45 12.51
CA ASN A 35 7.45 -7.47 12.82
C ASN A 35 6.15 -7.19 12.09
N ARG A 36 5.50 -8.24 11.65
CA ARG A 36 4.08 -8.24 11.42
C ARG A 36 3.37 -8.37 12.77
N VAL A 37 2.29 -7.62 12.97
CA VAL A 37 1.47 -7.74 14.18
C VAL A 37 0.06 -8.08 13.76
N GLN A 38 -0.36 -9.29 14.05
CA GLN A 38 -1.72 -9.75 13.76
C GLN A 38 -2.61 -9.52 14.98
N TYR A 39 -3.70 -8.82 14.75
CA TYR A 39 -4.74 -8.56 15.75
C TYR A 39 -6.01 -9.35 15.49
N SER A 40 -6.23 -9.81 14.24
CA SER A 40 -7.41 -10.52 13.80
C SER A 40 -7.04 -11.89 13.20
N ASP A 41 -7.89 -12.88 13.39
CA ASP A 41 -7.76 -14.17 12.71
C ASP A 41 -8.46 -14.12 11.35
N PHE A 42 -7.77 -14.61 10.30
CA PHE A 42 -8.30 -14.66 8.95
C PHE A 42 -8.70 -16.11 8.60
N TYR A 43 -9.94 -16.28 8.11
CA TYR A 43 -10.47 -17.54 7.57
C TYR A 43 -10.73 -17.33 6.09
N TRP A 44 -10.01 -18.06 5.26
CA TRP A 44 -9.99 -17.84 3.83
C TRP A 44 -10.91 -18.79 3.10
N GLU A 45 -11.76 -18.22 2.26
CA GLU A 45 -12.59 -18.90 1.27
C GLU A 45 -12.19 -18.42 -0.11
N PHE A 46 -12.57 -19.17 -1.17
CA PHE A 46 -12.27 -18.74 -2.52
C PHE A 46 -13.30 -19.20 -3.56
N TYR A 47 -13.36 -18.40 -4.63
CA TYR A 47 -13.99 -18.75 -5.89
C TYR A 47 -12.93 -19.15 -6.90
N ARG A 48 -13.24 -20.18 -7.72
CA ARG A 48 -12.36 -20.62 -8.81
C ARG A 48 -13.03 -20.41 -10.15
N TYR A 49 -12.38 -19.66 -11.02
CA TYR A 49 -12.73 -19.40 -12.40
C TYR A 49 -11.66 -19.97 -13.34
N ASP A 50 -11.89 -19.93 -14.67
CA ASP A 50 -10.96 -20.51 -15.65
C ASP A 50 -9.59 -19.81 -15.67
N LYS A 51 -9.58 -18.46 -15.65
CA LYS A 51 -8.36 -17.65 -15.73
C LYS A 51 -7.90 -17.06 -14.39
N PHE A 52 -8.68 -17.19 -13.31
CA PHE A 52 -8.33 -16.61 -12.01
C PHE A 52 -9.03 -17.32 -10.86
N ASP A 53 -8.39 -17.25 -9.69
CA ASP A 53 -8.96 -17.61 -8.38
C ASP A 53 -9.06 -16.35 -7.53
N ILE A 54 -10.12 -16.22 -6.69
CA ILE A 54 -10.31 -15.07 -5.79
C ILE A 54 -10.46 -15.57 -4.37
N TYR A 55 -9.48 -15.26 -3.54
CA TYR A 55 -9.46 -15.56 -2.12
C TYR A 55 -9.96 -14.35 -1.33
N PHE A 56 -10.82 -14.57 -0.36
CA PHE A 56 -11.39 -13.54 0.50
C PHE A 56 -11.57 -14.07 1.93
N ASN A 57 -11.57 -13.16 2.89
CA ASN A 57 -11.79 -13.48 4.31
C ASN A 57 -13.25 -13.24 4.71
N GLN A 58 -13.55 -13.36 6.02
CA GLN A 58 -14.87 -13.06 6.55
C GLN A 58 -15.34 -11.67 6.11
N PHE A 59 -16.64 -11.55 5.77
CA PHE A 59 -17.28 -10.33 5.28
C PHE A 59 -16.78 -9.81 3.92
N GLY A 60 -15.81 -10.48 3.28
CA GLY A 60 -15.26 -10.08 1.98
C GLY A 60 -15.99 -10.65 0.76
N LYS A 61 -17.10 -11.36 0.94
CA LYS A 61 -17.82 -12.05 -0.14
C LYS A 61 -18.30 -11.09 -1.24
N GLU A 62 -18.83 -9.92 -0.88
CA GLU A 62 -19.32 -8.93 -1.83
C GLU A 62 -18.16 -8.33 -2.67
N LEU A 63 -17.07 -7.97 -2.01
CA LEU A 63 -15.85 -7.50 -2.70
C LEU A 63 -15.26 -8.55 -3.64
N ALA A 64 -15.29 -9.83 -3.23
CA ALA A 64 -14.84 -10.94 -4.08
C ALA A 64 -15.72 -11.12 -5.31
N GLN A 65 -17.04 -11.00 -5.16
CA GLN A 65 -17.98 -11.05 -6.29
C GLN A 65 -17.77 -9.88 -7.25
N TYR A 66 -17.63 -8.67 -6.71
CA TYR A 66 -17.32 -7.49 -7.51
C TYR A 66 -16.00 -7.65 -8.28
N THR A 67 -14.96 -8.13 -7.58
CA THR A 67 -13.66 -8.44 -8.21
C THR A 67 -13.81 -9.44 -9.35
N ALA A 68 -14.65 -10.49 -9.18
CA ALA A 68 -14.87 -11.47 -10.24
C ALA A 68 -15.54 -10.87 -11.47
N ASP A 69 -16.59 -10.10 -11.27
CA ASP A 69 -17.36 -9.51 -12.36
C ASP A 69 -16.53 -8.47 -13.11
N PHE A 70 -15.70 -7.70 -12.42
CA PHE A 70 -14.79 -6.75 -13.05
C PHE A 70 -13.64 -7.47 -13.79
N THR A 71 -13.01 -8.45 -13.16
CA THR A 71 -11.86 -9.20 -13.72
C THR A 71 -12.22 -9.94 -15.00
N ARG A 72 -13.45 -10.49 -15.11
CA ARG A 72 -13.94 -11.16 -16.34
C ARG A 72 -13.92 -10.25 -17.57
N ARG A 73 -14.17 -8.97 -17.39
CA ARG A 73 -14.17 -7.97 -18.47
C ARG A 73 -12.76 -7.44 -18.72
N GLU A 74 -11.97 -7.31 -17.65
CA GLU A 74 -10.69 -6.63 -17.69
C GLU A 74 -9.56 -7.51 -18.23
N ILE A 75 -9.53 -8.81 -17.93
CA ILE A 75 -8.51 -9.73 -18.48
C ILE A 75 -8.49 -9.71 -20.01
N PRO A 76 -9.62 -9.91 -20.73
CA PRO A 76 -9.61 -9.88 -22.19
C PRO A 76 -9.20 -8.52 -22.77
N ARG A 77 -9.48 -7.41 -22.08
CA ARG A 77 -9.04 -6.08 -22.50
C ARG A 77 -7.52 -5.96 -22.43
N LEU A 78 -6.92 -6.40 -21.34
CA LEU A 78 -5.48 -6.32 -21.13
C LEU A 78 -4.71 -7.34 -21.98
N GLU A 79 -5.24 -8.55 -22.21
CA GLU A 79 -4.64 -9.52 -23.13
C GLU A 79 -4.55 -8.94 -24.55
N ARG A 80 -5.58 -8.24 -25.02
CA ARG A 80 -5.54 -7.53 -26.32
C ARG A 80 -4.56 -6.37 -26.31
N PHE A 81 -4.54 -5.56 -25.24
CA PHE A 81 -3.63 -4.43 -25.12
C PHE A 81 -2.15 -4.88 -25.18
N PHE A 82 -1.78 -5.94 -24.45
CA PHE A 82 -0.42 -6.48 -24.43
C PHE A 82 -0.12 -7.45 -25.57
N ASN A 83 -1.11 -7.81 -26.39
CA ASN A 83 -1.03 -8.86 -27.39
C ASN A 83 -0.46 -10.17 -26.83
N TYR A 84 -0.93 -10.56 -25.65
CA TYR A 84 -0.43 -11.70 -24.88
C TYR A 84 -1.58 -12.35 -24.11
N ASN A 85 -1.69 -13.67 -24.17
CA ASN A 85 -2.68 -14.43 -23.40
C ASN A 85 -2.05 -14.96 -22.11
N LEU A 86 -2.80 -14.92 -21.02
CA LEU A 86 -2.38 -15.48 -19.74
C LEU A 86 -2.24 -17.00 -19.83
N ASP A 87 -1.08 -17.52 -19.47
CA ASP A 87 -0.82 -18.95 -19.45
C ASP A 87 -1.38 -19.62 -18.19
N LYS A 88 -1.38 -18.90 -17.07
CA LYS A 88 -1.86 -19.43 -15.78
C LYS A 88 -2.84 -18.50 -15.10
N ARG A 89 -3.64 -19.10 -14.18
CA ARG A 89 -4.61 -18.36 -13.39
C ARG A 89 -3.95 -17.29 -12.54
N ILE A 90 -4.54 -16.10 -12.50
CA ILE A 90 -4.19 -15.08 -11.53
C ILE A 90 -4.83 -15.45 -10.18
N ILE A 91 -4.07 -15.33 -9.10
CA ILE A 91 -4.56 -15.57 -7.74
C ILE A 91 -4.75 -14.22 -7.06
N PHE A 92 -6.01 -13.76 -6.98
CA PHE A 92 -6.37 -12.57 -6.24
C PHE A 92 -6.56 -12.89 -4.77
N ILE A 93 -5.92 -12.13 -3.89
CA ILE A 93 -6.18 -12.13 -2.45
C ILE A 93 -6.79 -10.78 -2.11
N VAL A 94 -8.07 -10.81 -1.74
CA VAL A 94 -8.90 -9.62 -1.50
C VAL A 94 -9.01 -9.39 0.00
N PHE A 95 -8.54 -8.22 0.45
CA PHE A 95 -8.67 -7.77 1.83
C PHE A 95 -9.78 -6.74 1.95
N ASN A 96 -10.52 -6.78 3.05
CA ASN A 96 -11.61 -5.84 3.29
C ASN A 96 -11.11 -4.41 3.52
N LYS A 97 -9.88 -4.26 4.02
CA LYS A 97 -9.22 -2.97 4.27
C LYS A 97 -7.71 -3.09 4.22
N LEU A 98 -7.02 -1.95 4.09
CA LEU A 98 -5.55 -1.89 4.04
C LEU A 98 -4.89 -2.41 5.34
N SER A 99 -5.49 -2.20 6.50
CA SER A 99 -4.92 -2.67 7.77
C SER A 99 -4.96 -4.19 7.89
N ASP A 100 -5.94 -4.88 7.29
CA ASP A 100 -5.97 -6.35 7.21
C ASP A 100 -4.81 -6.87 6.36
N PHE A 101 -4.55 -6.21 5.22
CA PHE A 101 -3.37 -6.51 4.41
C PHE A 101 -2.07 -6.34 5.19
N ARG A 102 -1.93 -5.25 5.98
CA ARG A 102 -0.74 -5.00 6.80
C ARG A 102 -0.55 -5.99 7.96
N GLN A 103 -1.63 -6.60 8.45
CA GLN A 103 -1.59 -7.66 9.46
C GLN A 103 -1.17 -9.02 8.87
N SER A 104 -1.26 -9.20 7.56
CA SER A 104 -0.85 -10.41 6.87
C SER A 104 0.67 -10.53 6.75
N ASN A 105 1.17 -11.73 6.52
CA ASN A 105 2.61 -11.99 6.37
C ASN A 105 3.21 -11.38 5.08
N ILE A 106 2.36 -10.92 4.18
CA ILE A 106 2.73 -10.31 2.89
C ILE A 106 2.60 -8.78 2.90
N GLY A 107 1.95 -8.20 3.90
CA GLY A 107 1.69 -6.76 4.00
C GLY A 107 2.84 -5.93 4.57
N LEU A 108 3.88 -6.55 5.10
CA LEU A 108 5.03 -5.88 5.71
C LEU A 108 6.34 -6.50 5.23
N ILE A 109 7.25 -5.66 4.76
CA ILE A 109 8.64 -6.06 4.48
C ILE A 109 9.36 -6.18 5.83
N THR A 110 9.67 -7.40 6.24
CA THR A 110 10.24 -7.69 7.56
C THR A 110 11.75 -7.43 7.65
N GLY A 111 12.42 -7.14 6.53
CA GLY A 111 13.84 -6.79 6.50
C GLY A 111 14.80 -7.99 6.67
N GLN A 112 14.30 -9.21 6.56
CA GLN A 112 15.16 -10.41 6.56
C GLN A 112 15.94 -10.59 5.25
N ASP A 113 15.52 -9.90 4.19
CA ASP A 113 16.10 -9.98 2.85
C ASP A 113 17.16 -8.87 2.62
N GLU A 114 17.72 -8.29 3.68
CA GLU A 114 18.66 -7.17 3.61
C GLU A 114 20.02 -7.52 3.01
N TYR A 115 20.31 -8.80 2.86
CA TYR A 115 21.55 -9.23 2.23
C TYR A 115 21.27 -9.57 0.77
N ASN A 116 21.83 -8.77 -0.13
CA ASN A 116 21.98 -9.15 -1.52
C ASN A 116 23.02 -10.28 -1.59
N ILE A 117 22.59 -11.47 -1.19
CA ILE A 117 23.37 -12.69 -1.32
C ILE A 117 23.25 -13.07 -2.79
N GLY A 118 24.34 -12.96 -3.53
CA GLY A 118 24.39 -13.46 -4.91
C GLY A 118 23.87 -14.90 -4.96
N GLY A 119 23.16 -15.25 -6.04
CA GLY A 119 22.61 -16.60 -6.22
C GLY A 119 21.23 -16.83 -5.62
N VAL A 120 20.58 -15.82 -5.01
CA VAL A 120 19.17 -15.92 -4.59
C VAL A 120 18.26 -15.62 -5.76
N THR A 121 17.40 -16.56 -6.12
CA THR A 121 16.35 -16.37 -7.12
C THR A 121 14.99 -16.46 -6.46
N THR A 122 14.28 -15.33 -6.45
CA THR A 122 12.87 -15.28 -6.03
C THR A 122 12.00 -15.73 -7.20
N ILE A 123 11.12 -16.70 -6.97
CA ILE A 123 10.20 -17.18 -8.01
C ILE A 123 9.02 -16.23 -8.09
N SER A 124 8.90 -15.53 -9.22
CA SER A 124 7.75 -14.67 -9.50
C SER A 124 6.49 -15.53 -9.61
N ARG A 125 5.40 -15.07 -9.01
CA ARG A 125 4.11 -15.75 -8.98
C ARG A 125 3.01 -14.88 -9.58
N ASN A 126 1.94 -15.54 -10.00
CA ASN A 126 0.69 -14.96 -10.42
C ASN A 126 -0.22 -14.56 -9.23
N LYS A 127 0.36 -14.38 -8.02
CA LYS A 127 -0.34 -13.98 -6.78
C LYS A 127 -0.37 -12.44 -6.66
N VAL A 128 -1.55 -11.88 -6.51
CA VAL A 128 -1.77 -10.44 -6.41
C VAL A 128 -2.64 -10.09 -5.22
N PHE A 129 -2.40 -8.93 -4.62
CA PHE A 129 -3.08 -8.44 -3.43
C PHE A 129 -3.83 -7.17 -3.75
N ILE A 130 -5.08 -7.11 -3.33
CA ILE A 130 -5.93 -5.93 -3.46
C ILE A 130 -6.68 -5.71 -2.15
N TYR A 131 -6.97 -4.46 -1.85
CA TYR A 131 -7.69 -4.07 -0.63
C TYR A 131 -8.64 -2.92 -0.94
N PHE A 132 -9.77 -2.90 -0.23
CA PHE A 132 -10.79 -1.87 -0.41
C PHE A 132 -10.53 -0.69 0.54
N GLU A 133 -10.69 0.53 0.02
CA GLU A 133 -10.49 1.80 0.76
C GLU A 133 -11.72 2.73 0.67
N GLY A 134 -12.89 2.17 0.35
CA GLY A 134 -14.13 2.92 0.26
C GLY A 134 -14.38 3.60 -1.10
N ASP A 135 -13.57 3.33 -2.11
CA ASP A 135 -13.69 3.93 -3.45
C ASP A 135 -13.54 2.83 -4.50
N TYR A 136 -14.63 2.48 -5.14
CA TYR A 136 -14.64 1.41 -6.13
C TYR A 136 -13.85 1.76 -7.39
N ILE A 137 -13.75 3.04 -7.77
CA ILE A 137 -12.92 3.45 -8.92
C ILE A 137 -11.45 3.16 -8.61
N LYS A 138 -10.97 3.46 -7.40
CA LYS A 138 -9.62 3.10 -6.98
C LYS A 138 -9.44 1.59 -6.85
N PHE A 139 -10.47 0.86 -6.43
CA PHE A 139 -10.43 -0.58 -6.32
C PHE A 139 -10.33 -1.24 -7.72
N GLU A 140 -11.07 -0.79 -8.70
CA GLU A 140 -10.96 -1.21 -10.11
C GLU A 140 -9.55 -0.93 -10.66
N GLN A 141 -8.98 0.23 -10.35
CA GLN A 141 -7.60 0.56 -10.72
C GLN A 141 -6.57 -0.39 -10.09
N GLN A 142 -6.80 -0.84 -8.85
CA GLN A 142 -5.95 -1.85 -8.21
C GLN A 142 -6.07 -3.21 -8.92
N ILE A 143 -7.29 -3.65 -9.28
CA ILE A 143 -7.51 -4.91 -10.01
C ILE A 143 -6.82 -4.84 -11.37
N THR A 144 -7.02 -3.77 -12.13
CA THR A 144 -6.35 -3.56 -13.42
C THR A 144 -4.83 -3.56 -13.29
N ALA A 145 -4.30 -2.85 -12.28
CA ALA A 145 -2.86 -2.81 -12.00
C ALA A 145 -2.31 -4.20 -11.65
N ALA A 146 -3.07 -4.99 -10.89
CA ALA A 146 -2.69 -6.35 -10.52
C ALA A 146 -2.61 -7.27 -11.75
N ILE A 147 -3.60 -7.25 -12.63
CA ILE A 147 -3.61 -8.01 -13.88
C ILE A 147 -2.46 -7.57 -14.79
N ALA A 148 -2.28 -6.26 -14.97
CA ALA A 148 -1.20 -5.71 -15.79
C ALA A 148 0.19 -6.14 -15.28
N ARG A 149 0.43 -6.14 -13.95
CA ARG A 149 1.68 -6.64 -13.37
C ARG A 149 1.93 -8.10 -13.69
N VAL A 150 0.92 -8.95 -13.60
CA VAL A 150 1.07 -10.38 -13.92
C VAL A 150 1.43 -10.54 -15.40
N LEU A 151 0.70 -9.90 -16.32
CA LEU A 151 0.98 -9.97 -17.75
C LEU A 151 2.38 -9.45 -18.09
N ILE A 152 2.77 -8.29 -17.59
CA ILE A 152 4.09 -7.73 -17.85
C ILE A 152 5.19 -8.65 -17.29
N ASN A 153 4.99 -9.22 -16.10
CA ASN A 153 5.93 -10.17 -15.52
C ASN A 153 6.06 -11.46 -16.35
N GLU A 154 4.93 -12.03 -16.81
CA GLU A 154 4.96 -13.21 -17.70
C GLU A 154 5.68 -12.90 -19.02
N ILE A 155 5.41 -11.74 -19.62
CA ILE A 155 6.07 -11.33 -20.85
C ILE A 155 7.57 -11.17 -20.66
N LEU A 156 8.01 -10.49 -19.58
CA LEU A 156 9.42 -10.16 -19.37
C LEU A 156 10.23 -11.36 -18.85
N TYR A 157 9.71 -12.07 -17.88
CA TYR A 157 10.46 -13.08 -17.12
C TYR A 157 10.13 -14.50 -17.54
N GLY A 158 8.98 -14.74 -18.18
CA GLY A 158 8.47 -16.07 -18.47
C GLY A 158 7.87 -16.71 -17.24
N PHE A 159 7.16 -17.82 -17.44
CA PHE A 159 6.48 -18.50 -16.34
C PHE A 159 7.20 -19.77 -15.90
N GLU A 160 8.02 -20.39 -16.76
CA GLU A 160 8.79 -21.56 -16.38
C GLU A 160 9.91 -21.20 -15.41
N LEU A 161 10.19 -22.08 -14.46
CA LEU A 161 11.21 -21.88 -13.44
C LEU A 161 12.57 -21.50 -14.06
N LYS A 162 12.96 -22.21 -15.14
CA LYS A 162 14.23 -22.00 -15.85
C LYS A 162 14.30 -20.58 -16.45
N ASP A 163 13.23 -20.16 -17.12
CA ASP A 163 13.16 -18.85 -17.77
C ASP A 163 13.10 -17.71 -16.73
N ASN A 164 12.33 -17.90 -15.67
CA ASN A 164 12.20 -16.93 -14.59
C ASN A 164 13.54 -16.71 -13.88
N VAL A 165 14.26 -17.77 -13.54
CA VAL A 165 15.61 -17.72 -12.94
C VAL A 165 16.58 -16.98 -13.85
N THR A 166 16.62 -17.32 -15.14
CA THR A 166 17.56 -16.73 -16.10
C THR A 166 17.25 -15.27 -16.34
N ASN A 167 15.97 -14.90 -16.55
CA ASN A 167 15.59 -13.54 -16.91
C ASN A 167 15.58 -12.60 -15.71
N SER A 168 15.16 -13.05 -14.51
CA SER A 168 15.15 -12.20 -13.31
C SER A 168 16.56 -11.75 -12.87
N THR A 169 17.59 -12.53 -13.15
CA THR A 169 18.97 -12.16 -12.88
C THR A 169 19.55 -11.18 -13.90
N LEU A 170 19.03 -11.15 -15.12
CA LEU A 170 19.60 -10.39 -16.25
C LEU A 170 18.83 -9.10 -16.56
N ILE A 171 17.52 -9.03 -16.26
CA ILE A 171 16.68 -7.88 -16.55
C ILE A 171 16.56 -7.02 -15.29
N ASN A 172 17.23 -5.86 -15.30
CA ASN A 172 17.08 -4.85 -14.25
C ASN A 172 16.43 -3.60 -14.84
N LEU A 173 15.15 -3.41 -14.54
CA LEU A 173 14.36 -2.28 -15.05
C LEU A 173 14.26 -1.17 -14.00
N PRO A 174 14.39 0.10 -14.43
CA PRO A 174 14.13 1.22 -13.53
C PRO A 174 12.63 1.27 -13.14
N GLU A 175 12.34 1.76 -11.94
CA GLU A 175 10.98 1.82 -11.37
C GLU A 175 9.98 2.57 -12.29
N TRP A 176 10.43 3.65 -12.96
CA TRP A 176 9.60 4.40 -13.89
C TRP A 176 9.12 3.56 -15.09
N TYR A 177 9.93 2.58 -15.52
CA TYR A 177 9.58 1.72 -16.66
C TYR A 177 8.40 0.81 -16.29
N PHE A 178 8.58 -0.01 -15.26
CA PHE A 178 7.61 -1.02 -14.88
C PHE A 178 6.39 -0.40 -14.18
N GLU A 179 6.58 0.32 -13.08
CA GLU A 179 5.49 0.89 -12.31
C GLU A 179 4.81 2.06 -13.04
N GLY A 180 5.56 2.80 -13.87
CA GLY A 180 4.98 3.82 -14.74
C GLY A 180 4.05 3.23 -15.79
N LEU A 181 4.41 2.10 -16.40
CA LEU A 181 3.55 1.39 -17.36
C LEU A 181 2.31 0.83 -16.68
N VAL A 182 2.46 0.18 -15.53
CA VAL A 182 1.31 -0.31 -14.75
C VAL A 182 0.37 0.83 -14.40
N SER A 183 0.90 1.99 -13.99
CA SER A 183 0.11 3.18 -13.69
C SER A 183 -0.61 3.73 -14.93
N TYR A 184 0.05 3.76 -16.09
CA TYR A 184 -0.54 4.20 -17.36
C TYR A 184 -1.75 3.35 -17.75
N VAL A 185 -1.57 2.02 -17.72
CA VAL A 185 -2.61 1.06 -18.12
C VAL A 185 -3.79 1.02 -17.15
N SER A 186 -3.54 1.22 -15.84
CA SER A 186 -4.55 1.03 -14.80
C SER A 186 -5.32 2.29 -14.42
N LYS A 187 -4.70 3.47 -14.49
CA LYS A 187 -5.33 4.71 -13.99
C LYS A 187 -5.85 5.63 -15.08
N GLY A 188 -5.37 5.43 -16.33
CA GLY A 188 -5.63 6.37 -17.40
C GLY A 188 -5.10 7.78 -17.07
N TRP A 189 -5.21 8.70 -18.02
CA TRP A 189 -4.81 10.09 -17.80
C TRP A 189 -5.94 10.87 -17.14
N ASN A 190 -5.67 11.49 -16.00
CA ASN A 190 -6.65 12.25 -15.23
C ASN A 190 -6.02 13.50 -14.62
N PHE A 191 -6.85 14.42 -14.13
CA PHE A 191 -6.41 15.71 -13.59
C PHE A 191 -5.46 15.60 -12.39
N LYS A 192 -5.54 14.51 -11.57
CA LYS A 192 -4.62 14.30 -10.44
C LYS A 192 -3.22 13.96 -10.93
N ILE A 193 -3.13 13.09 -11.94
CA ILE A 193 -1.85 12.73 -12.59
C ILE A 193 -1.29 13.94 -13.31
N GLU A 194 -2.11 14.63 -14.12
CA GLU A 194 -1.70 15.83 -14.86
C GLU A 194 -1.11 16.90 -13.94
N ASN A 195 -1.79 17.20 -12.82
CA ASN A 195 -1.27 18.18 -11.86
C ASN A 195 0.10 17.82 -11.30
N LYS A 196 0.33 16.53 -10.99
CA LYS A 196 1.62 16.02 -10.51
C LYS A 196 2.70 16.06 -11.59
N VAL A 197 2.35 15.69 -12.83
CA VAL A 197 3.26 15.80 -13.99
C VAL A 197 3.64 17.26 -14.23
N LYS A 198 2.66 18.16 -14.29
CA LYS A 198 2.86 19.61 -14.43
C LYS A 198 3.80 20.13 -13.34
N ASP A 199 3.56 19.75 -12.08
CA ASP A 199 4.40 20.15 -10.96
C ASP A 199 5.85 19.61 -11.08
N GLY A 200 6.01 18.35 -11.49
CA GLY A 200 7.33 17.73 -11.66
C GLY A 200 8.15 18.32 -12.80
N ILE A 201 7.51 18.57 -13.95
CA ILE A 201 8.14 19.16 -15.14
C ILE A 201 8.54 20.62 -14.89
N LEU A 202 7.59 21.47 -14.47
CA LEU A 202 7.84 22.91 -14.28
C LEU A 202 8.86 23.19 -13.17
N ASN A 203 8.84 22.43 -12.09
CA ASN A 203 9.81 22.53 -11.00
C ASN A 203 11.11 21.73 -11.26
N LYS A 204 11.29 21.22 -12.47
CA LYS A 204 12.51 20.52 -12.91
C LYS A 204 12.90 19.31 -12.04
N ARG A 205 11.90 18.66 -11.39
CA ARG A 205 12.16 17.49 -10.54
C ARG A 205 12.55 16.25 -11.35
N TYR A 206 12.08 16.14 -12.59
CA TYR A 206 12.28 14.97 -13.45
C TYR A 206 13.55 15.01 -14.30
N LYS A 207 14.47 15.98 -14.08
CA LYS A 207 15.74 16.11 -14.83
C LYS A 207 16.60 14.84 -14.88
N LYS A 208 16.53 13.99 -13.84
CA LYS A 208 17.28 12.72 -13.76
C LYS A 208 16.32 11.55 -13.90
N PHE A 209 15.59 11.49 -15.02
CA PHE A 209 14.52 10.55 -15.28
C PHE A 209 14.84 9.11 -14.87
N ASN A 210 15.95 8.53 -15.37
CA ASN A 210 16.34 7.14 -15.06
C ASN A 210 16.74 6.86 -13.60
N ARG A 211 16.82 7.90 -12.76
CA ARG A 211 17.20 7.78 -11.33
C ARG A 211 16.07 8.17 -10.40
N LEU A 212 14.87 8.35 -10.93
CA LEU A 212 13.69 8.62 -10.12
C LEU A 212 13.30 7.36 -9.36
N ILE A 213 12.80 7.56 -8.14
CA ILE A 213 12.32 6.51 -7.24
C ILE A 213 10.99 6.93 -6.60
N GLY A 214 10.17 5.96 -6.23
CA GLY A 214 8.89 6.16 -5.57
C GLY A 214 7.88 6.89 -6.44
N GLU A 215 7.03 7.71 -5.87
CA GLU A 215 5.93 8.38 -6.57
C GLU A 215 6.38 9.20 -7.78
N ASP A 216 7.52 9.89 -7.69
CA ASP A 216 8.06 10.67 -8.82
C ASP A 216 8.44 9.76 -10.00
N ALA A 217 8.94 8.55 -9.75
CA ALA A 217 9.23 7.58 -10.81
C ALA A 217 7.95 7.09 -11.48
N VAL A 218 6.93 6.72 -10.69
CA VAL A 218 5.65 6.23 -11.19
C VAL A 218 4.94 7.27 -12.05
N ILE A 219 4.85 8.52 -11.57
CA ILE A 219 4.16 9.61 -12.27
C ILE A 219 4.90 10.05 -13.53
N ALA A 220 6.23 10.20 -13.45
CA ALA A 220 7.04 10.50 -14.61
C ALA A 220 6.98 9.37 -15.65
N GLY A 221 7.05 8.11 -15.22
CA GLY A 221 6.91 6.95 -16.07
C GLY A 221 5.53 6.87 -16.73
N HIS A 222 4.45 7.10 -15.98
CA HIS A 222 3.09 7.18 -16.55
C HIS A 222 3.02 8.21 -17.68
N SER A 223 3.54 9.43 -17.45
CA SER A 223 3.50 10.49 -18.46
C SER A 223 4.42 10.19 -19.65
N PHE A 224 5.53 9.49 -19.44
CA PHE A 224 6.41 9.04 -20.52
C PHE A 224 5.75 7.99 -21.40
N TRP A 225 5.09 6.98 -20.81
CA TRP A 225 4.34 5.97 -21.57
C TRP A 225 3.16 6.57 -22.32
N LYS A 226 2.47 7.54 -21.72
CA LYS A 226 1.44 8.31 -22.41
C LYS A 226 2.01 9.08 -23.62
N TYR A 227 3.14 9.76 -23.44
CA TYR A 227 3.81 10.45 -24.54
C TYR A 227 4.17 9.49 -25.69
N ILE A 228 4.69 8.30 -25.37
CA ILE A 228 4.98 7.25 -26.36
C ILE A 228 3.70 6.82 -27.08
N ALA A 229 2.62 6.57 -26.35
CA ALA A 229 1.34 6.17 -26.93
C ALA A 229 0.72 7.27 -27.82
N ASP A 230 0.75 8.52 -27.38
CA ASP A 230 0.19 9.65 -28.12
C ASP A 230 1.00 9.96 -29.39
N THR A 231 2.34 9.76 -29.37
CA THR A 231 3.24 10.13 -30.47
C THR A 231 3.43 9.00 -31.49
N TYR A 232 3.54 7.77 -31.01
CA TYR A 232 3.88 6.61 -31.85
C TYR A 232 2.78 5.55 -31.95
N GLY A 233 1.66 5.76 -31.24
CA GLY A 233 0.54 4.83 -31.17
C GLY A 233 0.68 3.84 -29.99
N GLU A 234 -0.46 3.43 -29.46
CA GLU A 234 -0.54 2.52 -28.30
C GLU A 234 -0.02 1.11 -28.63
N SER A 235 -0.17 0.68 -29.87
CA SER A 235 0.29 -0.63 -30.36
C SER A 235 1.80 -0.85 -30.32
N VAL A 236 2.60 0.21 -30.16
CA VAL A 236 4.06 0.09 -30.03
C VAL A 236 4.50 -0.40 -28.65
N ILE A 237 3.66 -0.24 -27.61
CA ILE A 237 3.99 -0.61 -26.24
C ILE A 237 4.29 -2.11 -26.08
N PRO A 238 3.46 -3.05 -26.55
CA PRO A 238 3.77 -4.48 -26.54
C PRO A 238 5.10 -4.82 -27.19
N SER A 239 5.40 -4.19 -28.34
CA SER A 239 6.66 -4.40 -29.04
C SER A 239 7.88 -3.96 -28.24
N ILE A 240 7.80 -2.82 -27.54
CA ILE A 240 8.85 -2.35 -26.64
C ILE A 240 9.10 -3.33 -25.50
N ILE A 241 8.03 -3.86 -24.88
CA ILE A 241 8.14 -4.83 -23.78
C ILE A 241 8.79 -6.13 -24.28
N TYR A 242 8.38 -6.63 -25.42
CA TYR A 242 8.93 -7.83 -26.04
C TYR A 242 10.42 -7.66 -26.38
N LEU A 243 10.80 -6.53 -26.96
CA LEU A 243 12.20 -6.21 -27.25
C LEU A 243 13.02 -6.04 -25.95
N THR A 244 12.41 -5.57 -24.86
CA THR A 244 13.08 -5.49 -23.55
C THR A 244 13.42 -6.88 -23.02
N ARG A 245 12.54 -7.86 -23.19
CA ARG A 245 12.80 -9.27 -22.85
C ARG A 245 13.99 -9.83 -23.64
N ILE A 246 14.02 -9.58 -24.96
CA ILE A 246 15.10 -10.10 -25.83
C ILE A 246 16.44 -9.44 -25.50
N ASN A 247 16.48 -8.12 -25.47
CA ASN A 247 17.72 -7.35 -25.31
C ASN A 247 18.17 -7.25 -23.86
N LYS A 248 17.33 -7.59 -22.88
CA LYS A 248 17.58 -7.51 -21.44
C LYS A 248 18.01 -6.11 -20.96
N ASN A 249 17.67 -5.09 -21.75
CA ASN A 249 18.08 -3.70 -21.51
C ASN A 249 16.98 -2.74 -21.97
N SER A 250 16.51 -1.87 -21.07
CA SER A 250 15.49 -0.85 -21.37
C SER A 250 15.95 0.25 -22.34
N ASN A 251 17.25 0.52 -22.48
CA ASN A 251 17.72 1.56 -23.40
C ASN A 251 17.68 1.11 -24.87
N SER A 252 18.04 -0.15 -25.12
CA SER A 252 18.13 -0.69 -26.48
C SER A 252 16.76 -0.93 -27.07
N CYS A 253 15.75 -1.28 -26.26
CA CYS A 253 14.40 -1.59 -26.74
C CYS A 253 13.74 -0.39 -27.44
N PHE A 254 13.91 0.83 -26.91
CA PHE A 254 13.35 2.04 -27.55
C PHE A 254 14.06 2.35 -28.86
N LEU A 255 15.39 2.16 -28.92
CA LEU A 255 16.13 2.36 -30.16
C LEU A 255 15.68 1.40 -31.27
N TYR A 256 15.47 0.11 -30.94
CA TYR A 256 15.00 -0.87 -31.92
C TYR A 256 13.53 -0.70 -32.31
N ALA A 257 12.68 -0.30 -31.38
CA ALA A 257 11.24 -0.12 -31.63
C ALA A 257 10.92 1.20 -32.34
N LEU A 258 11.60 2.29 -31.98
CA LEU A 258 11.26 3.66 -32.37
C LEU A 258 12.34 4.38 -33.18
N GLY A 259 13.55 3.83 -33.27
CA GLY A 259 14.69 4.49 -33.93
C GLY A 259 15.37 5.58 -33.11
N PHE A 260 14.92 5.81 -31.86
CA PHE A 260 15.44 6.87 -30.97
C PHE A 260 16.01 6.30 -29.69
N SER A 261 17.11 6.91 -29.20
CA SER A 261 17.65 6.55 -27.90
C SER A 261 16.74 7.01 -26.76
N LEU A 262 16.74 6.30 -25.64
CA LEU A 262 15.98 6.70 -24.45
C LEU A 262 16.36 8.11 -23.96
N LYS A 263 17.64 8.52 -24.14
CA LYS A 263 18.09 9.87 -23.80
C LYS A 263 17.39 10.92 -24.66
N GLN A 264 17.28 10.70 -25.97
CA GLN A 264 16.56 11.58 -26.89
C GLN A 264 15.07 11.62 -26.55
N LEU A 265 14.44 10.45 -26.42
CA LEU A 265 13.01 10.36 -26.07
C LEU A 265 12.69 11.05 -24.73
N SER A 266 13.57 10.95 -23.73
CA SER A 266 13.36 11.64 -22.45
C SER A 266 13.47 13.16 -22.56
N TYR A 267 14.29 13.67 -23.50
CA TYR A 267 14.37 15.10 -23.81
C TYR A 267 13.11 15.57 -24.55
N ASP A 268 12.70 14.85 -25.59
CA ASP A 268 11.52 15.16 -26.39
C ASP A 268 10.23 15.12 -25.56
N TRP A 269 10.08 14.10 -24.69
CA TRP A 269 9.00 14.01 -23.71
C TRP A 269 8.96 15.23 -22.78
N MET A 270 10.12 15.67 -22.27
CA MET A 270 10.17 16.83 -21.38
C MET A 270 9.81 18.11 -22.11
N SER A 271 10.26 18.27 -23.36
CA SER A 271 9.94 19.40 -24.21
C SER A 271 8.45 19.44 -24.55
N TYR A 272 7.88 18.31 -24.93
CA TYR A 272 6.44 18.15 -25.21
C TYR A 272 5.57 18.67 -24.06
N TYR A 273 5.82 18.24 -22.82
CA TYR A 273 5.03 18.71 -21.69
C TYR A 273 5.37 20.15 -21.26
N LEU A 274 6.61 20.61 -21.45
CA LEU A 274 6.95 22.01 -21.21
C LEU A 274 6.19 22.93 -22.17
N ASP A 275 6.07 22.57 -23.43
CA ASP A 275 5.34 23.35 -24.42
C ASP A 275 3.83 23.36 -24.12
N LEU A 276 3.26 22.21 -23.71
CA LEU A 276 1.87 22.13 -23.26
C LEU A 276 1.52 23.01 -22.06
N TYR A 277 2.51 23.21 -21.15
CA TYR A 277 2.25 23.93 -19.90
C TYR A 277 2.73 25.39 -19.90
N LYS A 278 3.38 25.86 -20.96
CA LYS A 278 3.90 27.26 -21.05
C LYS A 278 2.79 28.29 -20.90
N ASP A 279 1.70 28.11 -21.63
CA ASP A 279 0.62 29.12 -21.69
C ASP A 279 -0.29 29.12 -20.47
N ALA A 280 -0.29 28.03 -19.69
CA ALA A 280 -1.17 27.85 -18.54
C ALA A 280 -0.79 28.67 -17.29
N GLN A 281 0.33 29.42 -17.29
CA GLN A 281 0.82 30.12 -16.09
C GLN A 281 0.64 31.64 -16.07
N HIS A 282 0.32 32.25 -17.20
CA HIS A 282 0.39 33.71 -17.30
C HIS A 282 -0.70 34.48 -16.52
N HIS A 283 -1.78 33.83 -16.09
CA HIS A 283 -2.92 34.48 -15.43
C HIS A 283 -3.30 33.88 -14.08
N GLN A 284 -2.58 32.89 -13.59
CA GLN A 284 -2.96 32.15 -12.38
C GLN A 284 -1.97 32.39 -11.24
N SER A 285 -2.45 32.72 -10.05
CA SER A 285 -1.64 32.90 -8.84
C SER A 285 -1.97 31.87 -7.77
N LEU A 286 -0.98 31.53 -6.96
CA LEU A 286 -1.21 30.79 -5.70
C LEU A 286 -1.88 31.70 -4.69
N PRO A 287 -2.50 31.14 -3.63
CA PRO A 287 -3.13 31.95 -2.59
C PRO A 287 -2.18 33.00 -2.02
N GLU A 288 -2.64 34.25 -1.92
CA GLU A 288 -1.92 35.38 -1.29
C GLU A 288 -2.02 35.35 0.23
N ALA A 289 -2.91 34.50 0.76
CA ALA A 289 -3.20 34.33 2.17
C ALA A 289 -1.98 33.90 3.01
N ASP A 290 -2.07 34.13 4.33
CA ASP A 290 -1.03 33.75 5.28
C ASP A 290 -0.80 32.24 5.33
N ARG A 291 0.45 31.86 5.20
CA ARG A 291 0.86 30.45 5.33
C ARG A 291 1.00 30.05 6.79
N ILE A 292 0.27 29.01 7.21
CA ILE A 292 0.40 28.40 8.53
C ILE A 292 1.82 27.88 8.76
N LEU A 293 2.49 27.41 7.70
CA LEU A 293 3.88 26.96 7.70
C LEU A 293 4.67 27.64 6.59
N LYS A 294 5.73 28.37 6.96
CA LYS A 294 6.59 29.05 5.96
C LYS A 294 7.27 28.11 4.99
N ARG A 295 7.77 26.95 5.44
CA ARG A 295 8.49 25.95 4.63
C ARG A 295 8.11 24.50 5.01
N PRO A 296 7.06 23.93 4.40
CA PRO A 296 6.70 22.53 4.60
C PRO A 296 7.79 21.59 4.03
N ARG A 297 7.90 20.39 4.60
CA ARG A 297 8.89 19.39 4.14
C ARG A 297 8.34 18.59 2.96
N ARG A 298 9.13 18.37 1.90
CA ARG A 298 8.73 17.62 0.68
C ARG A 298 8.27 16.18 0.95
N LYS A 299 8.91 15.47 1.89
CA LYS A 299 8.60 14.07 2.20
C LYS A 299 7.49 13.90 3.25
N ARG A 300 6.73 14.94 3.49
CA ARG A 300 5.69 14.95 4.51
C ARG A 300 4.37 15.39 3.88
N VAL A 301 3.38 14.53 4.00
CA VAL A 301 2.00 14.86 3.66
C VAL A 301 1.41 15.68 4.78
N TYR A 302 0.68 16.72 4.44
CA TYR A 302 -0.13 17.54 5.33
C TYR A 302 -1.57 17.40 4.87
N GLN A 303 -2.46 17.10 5.80
CA GLN A 303 -3.85 16.75 5.54
C GLN A 303 -4.74 17.07 6.73
N GLN A 304 -6.06 16.94 6.58
CA GLN A 304 -7.05 17.10 7.64
C GLN A 304 -6.90 18.49 8.31
N ILE A 305 -6.88 19.55 7.50
CA ILE A 305 -6.96 20.91 8.05
C ILE A 305 -8.37 21.12 8.57
N SER A 306 -8.51 21.59 9.84
CA SER A 306 -9.83 21.88 10.42
C SER A 306 -9.74 23.04 11.39
N ILE A 307 -10.67 24.00 11.25
CA ILE A 307 -10.70 25.27 11.97
C ILE A 307 -11.67 25.16 13.13
N SER A 308 -11.25 25.59 14.32
CA SER A 308 -12.12 25.59 15.50
C SER A 308 -13.27 26.60 15.34
N PRO A 309 -14.46 26.36 15.94
CA PRO A 309 -15.61 27.26 15.86
C PRO A 309 -15.35 28.67 16.36
N ASP A 310 -14.36 28.88 17.24
CA ASP A 310 -13.91 30.20 17.70
C ASP A 310 -12.88 30.87 16.76
N GLY A 311 -12.44 30.16 15.72
CA GLY A 311 -11.45 30.63 14.76
C GLY A 311 -10.03 30.82 15.29
N LYS A 312 -9.77 30.47 16.57
CA LYS A 312 -8.46 30.70 17.22
C LYS A 312 -7.50 29.57 16.98
N HIS A 313 -8.01 28.36 16.76
CA HIS A 313 -7.22 27.16 16.60
C HIS A 313 -7.42 26.51 15.24
N ILE A 314 -6.35 26.01 14.67
CA ILE A 314 -6.36 25.18 13.45
C ILE A 314 -5.69 23.87 13.80
N SER A 315 -6.42 22.78 13.65
CA SER A 315 -5.86 21.43 13.75
C SER A 315 -5.46 20.90 12.38
N TYR A 316 -4.41 20.11 12.30
CA TYR A 316 -3.98 19.43 11.08
C TYR A 316 -3.14 18.21 11.37
N VAL A 317 -3.07 17.33 10.41
CA VAL A 317 -2.28 16.10 10.46
C VAL A 317 -1.03 16.21 9.59
N THR A 318 0.05 15.64 10.08
CA THR A 318 1.25 15.41 9.28
C THR A 318 1.57 13.93 9.26
N ASN A 319 1.77 13.35 8.07
CA ASN A 319 2.17 11.97 7.87
C ASN A 319 3.52 11.89 7.14
N GLU A 320 4.43 11.06 7.66
CA GLU A 320 5.72 10.80 7.05
C GLU A 320 6.02 9.30 7.12
N SER A 321 5.84 8.60 5.98
CA SER A 321 6.05 7.14 5.87
C SER A 321 5.27 6.33 6.92
N GLY A 322 3.99 6.64 7.13
CA GLY A 322 3.12 5.97 8.10
C GLY A 322 3.09 6.60 9.49
N GLN A 323 4.16 7.27 9.93
CA GLN A 323 4.12 7.98 11.22
C GLN A 323 3.34 9.27 11.10
N TYR A 324 2.21 9.36 11.81
CA TYR A 324 1.40 10.56 11.83
C TYR A 324 1.50 11.34 13.15
N LYS A 325 1.19 12.63 13.06
CA LYS A 325 1.12 13.54 14.19
C LYS A 325 -0.04 14.49 14.00
N ILE A 326 -0.83 14.70 15.05
CA ILE A 326 -1.85 15.74 15.11
C ILE A 326 -1.25 16.97 15.75
N TRP A 327 -1.44 18.10 15.10
CA TRP A 327 -0.95 19.40 15.52
C TRP A 327 -2.11 20.35 15.77
N LEU A 328 -1.96 21.19 16.77
CA LEU A 328 -2.81 22.33 17.06
C LEU A 328 -2.00 23.60 16.85
N TYR A 329 -2.45 24.47 15.95
CA TYR A 329 -1.88 25.77 15.67
C TYR A 329 -2.81 26.85 16.21
N ASN A 330 -2.29 27.78 16.99
CA ASN A 330 -3.04 28.94 17.46
C ASN A 330 -2.75 30.11 16.51
N SER A 331 -3.80 30.64 15.87
CA SER A 331 -3.70 31.68 14.85
C SER A 331 -3.35 33.07 15.42
N GLU A 332 -3.66 33.33 16.69
CA GLU A 332 -3.34 34.60 17.35
C GLU A 332 -1.87 34.68 17.79
N THR A 333 -1.35 33.57 18.36
CA THR A 333 0.01 33.55 18.92
C THR A 333 1.04 32.95 17.96
N ASN A 334 0.63 32.44 16.82
CA ASN A 334 1.46 31.73 15.84
C ASN A 334 2.22 30.51 16.44
N LYS A 335 1.74 29.98 17.58
CA LYS A 335 2.36 28.83 18.25
C LYS A 335 1.69 27.54 17.83
N LYS A 336 2.50 26.48 17.67
CA LYS A 336 2.03 25.13 17.36
C LYS A 336 2.37 24.18 18.50
N LYS A 337 1.41 23.32 18.83
CA LYS A 337 1.54 22.25 19.82
C LYS A 337 1.26 20.90 19.14
N LYS A 338 2.07 19.90 19.43
CA LYS A 338 1.80 18.53 19.04
C LYS A 338 0.89 17.89 20.09
N ILE A 339 -0.27 17.38 19.65
CA ILE A 339 -1.21 16.67 20.53
C ILE A 339 -0.79 15.22 20.64
N ILE A 340 -0.67 14.53 19.53
CA ILE A 340 -0.38 13.09 19.49
C ILE A 340 0.69 12.77 18.44
N LYS A 341 1.42 11.68 18.66
CA LYS A 341 2.31 11.04 17.70
C LYS A 341 2.08 9.55 17.80
N ARG A 342 1.73 8.91 16.69
CA ARG A 342 1.48 7.46 16.60
C ARG A 342 2.22 6.87 15.42
N GLU A 343 2.29 5.57 15.40
CA GLU A 343 2.93 4.76 14.37
C GLU A 343 4.43 5.01 14.18
N HIS A 344 5.07 4.17 13.41
CA HIS A 344 6.48 4.25 13.10
C HIS A 344 6.69 4.59 11.61
N LYS A 345 7.84 5.16 11.29
CA LYS A 345 8.23 5.38 9.89
C LYS A 345 8.74 4.08 9.33
N LEU A 346 7.96 3.45 8.48
CA LEU A 346 8.27 2.14 7.89
C LEU A 346 8.17 2.18 6.36
N GLU A 347 8.80 1.21 5.71
CA GLU A 347 8.65 0.92 4.30
C GLU A 347 7.42 0.03 4.12
N GLN A 348 6.28 0.66 3.99
CA GLN A 348 4.98 -0.02 3.81
C GLN A 348 4.04 0.90 3.04
N ILE A 349 2.97 0.34 2.48
CA ILE A 349 1.89 1.13 1.90
C ILE A 349 1.27 1.96 3.03
N THR A 350 1.34 3.29 2.90
CA THR A 350 0.87 4.22 3.95
C THR A 350 -0.63 4.44 3.81
N ASP A 351 -1.37 4.30 4.91
CA ASP A 351 -2.75 4.77 5.00
C ASP A 351 -2.76 6.27 5.31
N TYR A 352 -3.27 7.06 4.38
CA TYR A 352 -3.43 8.49 4.55
C TYR A 352 -4.86 8.88 4.96
N SER A 353 -5.79 7.95 5.08
CA SER A 353 -7.16 8.24 5.50
C SER A 353 -7.28 8.53 7.00
N TYR A 354 -6.31 8.07 7.79
CA TYR A 354 -6.28 8.31 9.22
C TYR A 354 -5.11 9.21 9.65
N PRO A 355 -5.26 9.96 10.76
CA PRO A 355 -6.48 10.24 11.52
C PRO A 355 -7.44 11.18 10.79
N VAL A 356 -8.74 11.06 11.05
CA VAL A 356 -9.77 12.01 10.63
C VAL A 356 -10.05 12.96 11.78
N LEU A 357 -10.16 14.28 11.53
CA LEU A 357 -10.34 15.31 12.56
C LEU A 357 -11.69 16.00 12.43
N ALA A 358 -12.34 16.29 13.55
CA ALA A 358 -13.49 17.20 13.60
C ALA A 358 -13.53 17.99 14.92
N TRP A 359 -13.98 19.23 14.87
CA TRP A 359 -14.23 20.03 16.06
C TRP A 359 -15.65 19.78 16.58
N HIS A 360 -15.76 19.58 17.88
CA HIS A 360 -17.05 19.65 18.54
C HIS A 360 -17.58 21.11 18.48
N PRO A 361 -18.86 21.35 18.24
CA PRO A 361 -19.43 22.70 18.04
C PRO A 361 -19.18 23.68 19.19
N SER A 362 -18.93 23.16 20.41
CA SER A 362 -18.54 23.97 21.56
C SER A 362 -17.19 24.69 21.39
N GLY A 363 -16.35 24.29 20.43
CA GLY A 363 -15.01 24.81 20.23
C GLY A 363 -14.00 24.44 21.30
N ARG A 364 -14.41 23.67 22.33
CA ARG A 364 -13.57 23.28 23.48
C ARG A 364 -12.93 21.91 23.34
N ILE A 365 -13.43 21.06 22.44
CA ILE A 365 -13.02 19.68 22.26
C ILE A 365 -12.65 19.46 20.79
N LEU A 366 -11.43 19.00 20.55
CA LEU A 366 -11.03 18.44 19.27
C LEU A 366 -11.23 16.93 19.32
N THR A 367 -11.99 16.40 18.40
CA THR A 367 -12.15 14.95 18.25
C THR A 367 -11.34 14.43 17.09
N PHE A 368 -10.92 13.17 17.15
CA PHE A 368 -10.27 12.51 16.02
C PHE A 368 -10.46 11.00 16.06
N ILE A 369 -10.62 10.44 14.88
CA ILE A 369 -10.75 9.00 14.69
C ILE A 369 -9.44 8.45 14.15
N THR A 370 -9.01 7.31 14.73
CA THR A 370 -7.82 6.57 14.30
C THR A 370 -8.15 5.09 14.15
N GLU A 371 -7.29 4.36 13.48
CA GLU A 371 -7.29 2.91 13.52
C GLU A 371 -6.06 2.44 14.31
N GLU A 372 -6.25 1.71 15.40
CA GLU A 372 -5.22 1.18 16.27
C GLU A 372 -5.53 -0.27 16.61
N GLU A 373 -4.52 -1.14 16.50
CA GLU A 373 -4.67 -2.58 16.81
C GLU A 373 -5.80 -3.27 16.03
N GLY A 374 -6.03 -2.82 14.78
CA GLY A 374 -7.07 -3.36 13.90
C GLY A 374 -8.49 -2.87 14.19
N GLY A 375 -8.69 -2.01 15.22
CA GLY A 375 -9.96 -1.43 15.61
C GLY A 375 -10.01 0.09 15.43
N ILE A 376 -11.21 0.63 15.27
CA ILE A 376 -11.44 2.08 15.15
C ILE A 376 -11.60 2.67 16.55
N ARG A 377 -10.91 3.78 16.81
CA ARG A 377 -10.95 4.51 18.09
C ARG A 377 -11.28 5.97 17.85
N LEU A 378 -12.27 6.47 18.58
CA LEU A 378 -12.68 7.88 18.62
C LEU A 378 -12.08 8.52 19.89
N TYR A 379 -11.33 9.59 19.70
CA TYR A 379 -10.68 10.34 20.76
C TYR A 379 -11.34 11.71 20.95
N TYR A 380 -11.48 12.13 22.21
CA TYR A 380 -11.91 13.45 22.62
C TYR A 380 -10.75 14.14 23.34
N TYR A 381 -10.21 15.19 22.75
CA TYR A 381 -9.13 15.99 23.34
C TYR A 381 -9.70 17.33 23.84
N THR A 382 -9.77 17.50 25.17
CA THR A 382 -10.23 18.75 25.81
C THR A 382 -9.10 19.76 25.85
N LEU A 383 -9.28 20.96 25.25
CA LEU A 383 -8.21 21.96 25.14
C LEU A 383 -7.76 22.51 26.49
N ALA A 384 -8.69 22.75 27.42
CA ALA A 384 -8.43 23.37 28.72
C ALA A 384 -7.62 22.46 29.65
N THR A 385 -8.08 21.23 29.87
CA THR A 385 -7.47 20.23 30.75
C THR A 385 -6.34 19.46 30.11
N LYS A 386 -6.35 19.37 28.76
CA LYS A 386 -5.47 18.55 27.93
C LYS A 386 -5.69 17.05 28.10
N ASP A 387 -6.83 16.68 28.64
CA ASP A 387 -7.24 15.28 28.80
C ASP A 387 -7.60 14.66 27.46
N LEU A 388 -7.32 13.38 27.36
CA LEU A 388 -7.57 12.58 26.17
C LEU A 388 -8.43 11.37 26.57
N GLU A 389 -9.71 11.43 26.25
CA GLU A 389 -10.63 10.31 26.40
C GLU A 389 -10.70 9.49 25.12
N VAL A 390 -10.88 8.18 25.23
CA VAL A 390 -10.99 7.25 24.10
C VAL A 390 -12.23 6.42 24.19
N ARG A 391 -12.92 6.24 23.06
CA ARG A 391 -14.05 5.32 22.90
C ARG A 391 -13.79 4.40 21.72
N ASN A 392 -14.09 3.12 21.88
CA ASN A 392 -14.01 2.16 20.79
C ASN A 392 -15.24 2.31 19.89
N PHE A 393 -15.00 2.31 18.57
CA PHE A 393 -16.04 2.38 17.57
C PHE A 393 -16.10 1.04 16.84
N GLN A 394 -17.16 0.27 17.07
CA GLN A 394 -17.29 -1.10 16.55
C GLN A 394 -18.21 -1.13 15.32
N TYR A 395 -18.19 -2.26 14.59
CA TYR A 395 -19.09 -2.59 13.47
C TYR A 395 -18.78 -1.95 12.12
N PHE A 396 -17.68 -1.22 11.97
CA PHE A 396 -17.24 -0.64 10.70
C PHE A 396 -15.84 -1.13 10.35
N GLU A 397 -15.58 -1.34 9.07
CA GLU A 397 -14.24 -1.61 8.57
C GLU A 397 -13.39 -0.33 8.59
N LYS A 398 -14.00 0.83 8.22
CA LYS A 398 -13.29 2.10 8.15
C LYS A 398 -14.27 3.27 8.29
N ILE A 399 -13.80 4.40 8.82
CA ILE A 399 -14.48 5.70 8.77
C ILE A 399 -13.61 6.64 7.95
N LEU A 400 -14.22 7.29 6.95
CA LEU A 400 -13.51 8.10 5.98
C LEU A 400 -13.57 9.59 6.28
N ASP A 401 -14.69 10.06 6.81
CA ASP A 401 -14.94 11.45 7.18
C ASP A 401 -16.10 11.55 8.16
N TYR A 402 -16.20 12.62 8.95
CA TYR A 402 -17.33 12.87 9.85
C TYR A 402 -17.44 14.33 10.25
N SER A 403 -18.66 14.76 10.54
CA SER A 403 -18.97 16.11 11.06
C SER A 403 -20.06 16.06 12.13
N PHE A 404 -20.06 17.05 13.03
CA PHE A 404 -21.03 17.14 14.13
C PHE A 404 -22.29 17.91 13.72
N SER A 405 -23.43 17.57 14.34
CA SER A 405 -24.59 18.43 14.38
C SER A 405 -24.31 19.73 15.15
N ASP A 406 -25.06 20.79 14.90
CA ASP A 406 -24.86 22.12 15.52
C ASP A 406 -24.92 22.12 17.04
N ASP A 407 -25.73 21.23 17.63
CA ASP A 407 -25.86 21.03 19.06
C ASP A 407 -24.80 20.07 19.66
N GLY A 408 -24.09 19.36 18.79
CA GLY A 408 -23.08 18.38 19.16
C GLY A 408 -23.62 17.06 19.75
N SER A 409 -24.91 16.78 19.60
CA SER A 409 -25.53 15.54 20.09
C SER A 409 -25.38 14.38 19.10
N LEU A 410 -25.22 14.69 17.82
CA LEU A 410 -25.06 13.75 16.73
C LEU A 410 -23.74 14.00 15.99
N PHE A 411 -23.30 13.01 15.25
CA PHE A 411 -22.38 13.23 14.13
C PHE A 411 -22.74 12.34 12.92
N VAL A 412 -22.64 12.90 11.74
CA VAL A 412 -22.77 12.19 10.47
C VAL A 412 -21.41 11.75 10.00
N PHE A 413 -21.31 10.56 9.38
CA PHE A 413 -20.04 10.05 8.88
C PHE A 413 -20.19 9.17 7.65
N SER A 414 -19.15 9.14 6.84
CA SER A 414 -18.97 8.19 5.75
C SER A 414 -18.22 6.98 6.28
N GLY A 415 -18.84 5.80 6.22
CA GLY A 415 -18.30 4.57 6.78
C GLY A 415 -18.33 3.38 5.83
N ILE A 416 -17.30 2.53 5.90
CA ILE A 416 -17.25 1.28 5.16
C ILE A 416 -17.84 0.17 6.01
N LYS A 417 -18.85 -0.52 5.45
CA LYS A 417 -19.50 -1.67 6.07
C LYS A 417 -19.81 -2.71 5.01
N LYS A 418 -19.28 -3.92 5.17
CA LYS A 418 -19.46 -5.04 4.22
C LYS A 418 -19.09 -4.66 2.77
N GLY A 419 -18.02 -3.90 2.60
CA GLY A 419 -17.53 -3.48 1.29
C GLY A 419 -18.34 -2.39 0.59
N LYS A 420 -19.26 -1.71 1.30
CA LYS A 420 -20.01 -0.54 0.81
C LYS A 420 -19.60 0.70 1.59
N THR A 421 -19.65 1.85 0.93
CA THR A 421 -19.30 3.15 1.52
C THR A 421 -20.56 4.01 1.59
N ASP A 422 -21.15 4.03 2.75
CA ASP A 422 -22.47 4.63 3.00
C ASP A 422 -22.39 5.76 4.04
N ILE A 423 -23.46 6.57 4.09
CA ILE A 423 -23.65 7.61 5.08
C ILE A 423 -24.41 7.06 6.30
N PHE A 424 -23.90 7.40 7.47
CA PHE A 424 -24.46 7.01 8.75
C PHE A 424 -24.57 8.22 9.67
N VAL A 425 -25.56 8.23 10.57
CA VAL A 425 -25.68 9.19 11.67
C VAL A 425 -25.52 8.45 13.00
N HIS A 426 -24.63 8.96 13.85
CA HIS A 426 -24.36 8.40 15.19
C HIS A 426 -24.90 9.31 16.27
N THR A 427 -25.67 8.74 17.20
CA THR A 427 -26.15 9.42 18.41
C THR A 427 -25.15 9.22 19.55
N ILE A 428 -24.52 10.29 20.02
CA ILE A 428 -23.42 10.23 20.99
C ILE A 428 -23.86 9.70 22.35
N ALA A 429 -25.06 10.08 22.78
CA ALA A 429 -25.60 9.70 24.10
C ALA A 429 -25.92 8.22 24.20
N SER A 430 -26.56 7.65 23.17
CA SER A 430 -26.97 6.24 23.16
C SER A 430 -25.89 5.31 22.59
N GLY A 431 -24.93 5.84 21.83
CA GLY A 431 -23.96 5.04 21.12
C GLY A 431 -24.53 4.27 19.91
N THR A 432 -25.75 4.60 19.48
CA THR A 432 -26.44 3.96 18.35
C THR A 432 -26.12 4.68 17.04
N TYR A 433 -26.29 3.98 15.91
CA TYR A 433 -26.17 4.56 14.59
C TYR A 433 -27.36 4.22 13.70
N GLN A 434 -27.71 5.14 12.82
CA GLN A 434 -28.70 5.01 11.76
C GLN A 434 -27.98 5.00 10.42
N GLN A 435 -28.23 4.03 9.56
CA GLN A 435 -27.74 4.00 8.17
C GLN A 435 -28.73 4.81 7.31
N ILE A 436 -28.18 5.75 6.55
CA ILE A 436 -28.95 6.63 5.65
C ILE A 436 -28.97 6.05 4.24
N THR A 437 -27.79 5.66 3.71
CA THR A 437 -27.68 5.07 2.38
C THR A 437 -27.25 3.60 2.50
N ASP A 438 -27.67 2.75 1.56
CA ASP A 438 -27.30 1.32 1.49
C ASP A 438 -27.34 0.87 0.04
N ASP A 439 -26.32 1.27 -0.74
CA ASP A 439 -26.16 0.84 -2.12
C ASP A 439 -24.65 0.75 -2.50
N TYR A 440 -24.34 0.52 -3.77
CA TYR A 440 -22.94 0.44 -4.22
C TYR A 440 -22.39 1.79 -4.71
N ALA A 441 -23.11 2.89 -4.55
CA ALA A 441 -22.53 4.20 -4.77
C ALA A 441 -21.50 4.50 -3.66
N ASP A 442 -20.46 5.25 -4.00
CA ASP A 442 -19.44 5.68 -3.04
C ASP A 442 -19.87 7.06 -2.49
N ASP A 443 -20.23 7.12 -1.21
CA ASP A 443 -20.72 8.32 -0.54
C ASP A 443 -19.65 8.91 0.38
N PHE A 444 -19.29 10.20 0.16
CA PHE A 444 -18.18 10.87 0.84
C PHE A 444 -18.57 12.26 1.38
N ASN A 445 -17.74 12.73 2.32
CA ASN A 445 -17.76 14.09 2.86
C ASN A 445 -19.14 14.57 3.33
N PRO A 446 -19.79 13.84 4.24
CA PRO A 446 -21.09 14.26 4.75
C PRO A 446 -20.95 15.42 5.74
N GLU A 447 -21.85 16.42 5.62
CA GLU A 447 -21.95 17.58 6.49
C GLU A 447 -23.41 17.83 6.87
N PHE A 448 -23.66 18.13 8.15
CA PHE A 448 -24.94 18.69 8.56
C PHE A 448 -25.09 20.13 8.08
N ILE A 449 -26.25 20.46 7.53
CA ILE A 449 -26.58 21.81 7.03
C ILE A 449 -27.96 22.23 7.53
N ASN A 450 -28.31 23.48 7.33
CA ASN A 450 -29.64 24.04 7.66
C ASN A 450 -30.06 23.74 9.10
N ASN A 451 -29.23 24.12 10.10
CA ASN A 451 -29.41 23.82 11.53
C ASN A 451 -29.55 22.31 11.84
N SER A 452 -28.81 21.48 11.12
CA SER A 452 -28.79 20.01 11.24
C SER A 452 -30.10 19.29 10.86
N GLU A 453 -30.97 19.95 10.12
CA GLU A 453 -32.19 19.35 9.57
C GLU A 453 -31.91 18.55 8.30
N GLU A 454 -30.82 18.85 7.59
CA GLU A 454 -30.44 18.21 6.34
C GLU A 454 -28.96 17.76 6.38
N ILE A 455 -28.60 16.84 5.49
CA ILE A 455 -27.25 16.33 5.30
C ILE A 455 -26.85 16.49 3.83
N VAL A 456 -25.75 17.20 3.57
CA VAL A 456 -25.15 17.28 2.23
C VAL A 456 -23.98 16.32 2.13
N PHE A 457 -23.83 15.63 0.98
CA PHE A 457 -22.71 14.71 0.75
C PHE A 457 -22.40 14.57 -0.74
N SER A 458 -21.24 14.03 -1.05
CA SER A 458 -20.75 13.75 -2.42
C SER A 458 -20.95 12.28 -2.75
N SER A 459 -21.52 11.97 -3.93
CA SER A 459 -21.85 10.61 -4.33
C SER A 459 -21.70 10.39 -5.84
N ASN A 460 -21.32 9.18 -6.25
CA ASN A 460 -21.28 8.77 -7.65
C ASN A 460 -22.55 7.98 -8.07
N ARG A 461 -23.66 8.19 -7.38
CA ARG A 461 -24.96 7.53 -7.68
C ARG A 461 -25.61 8.03 -8.96
N TYR A 462 -26.31 7.13 -9.64
CA TYR A 462 -27.10 7.47 -10.83
C TYR A 462 -28.49 7.97 -10.49
N SER A 463 -29.19 7.30 -9.57
CA SER A 463 -30.55 7.63 -9.16
C SER A 463 -30.54 8.50 -7.93
N ASP A 464 -31.45 9.45 -7.88
CA ASP A 464 -31.68 10.32 -6.74
C ASP A 464 -32.48 9.60 -5.63
N THR A 465 -32.98 8.36 -5.89
CA THR A 465 -33.72 7.57 -4.93
C THR A 465 -32.77 6.59 -4.22
N ILE A 466 -32.76 6.63 -2.89
CA ILE A 466 -32.01 5.69 -2.03
C ILE A 466 -32.55 4.28 -2.23
N GLY A 467 -31.66 3.28 -2.30
CA GLY A 467 -32.04 1.88 -2.48
C GLY A 467 -32.49 1.50 -3.89
N SER A 468 -32.32 2.40 -4.89
CA SER A 468 -32.61 2.10 -6.28
C SER A 468 -31.71 0.97 -6.83
N GLU A 469 -32.31 -0.01 -7.53
CA GLU A 469 -31.56 -1.09 -8.18
C GLU A 469 -30.52 -0.58 -9.19
N ILE A 470 -30.72 0.60 -9.79
CA ILE A 470 -29.80 1.21 -10.75
C ILE A 470 -28.46 1.51 -10.03
N ASN A 471 -28.51 2.04 -8.81
CA ASN A 471 -27.31 2.33 -8.02
C ASN A 471 -26.52 1.06 -7.65
N ASN A 472 -27.21 -0.08 -7.56
CA ASN A 472 -26.55 -1.37 -7.32
C ASN A 472 -25.88 -1.96 -8.58
N ARG A 473 -26.22 -1.48 -9.77
CA ARG A 473 -25.72 -2.00 -11.05
C ARG A 473 -24.73 -1.06 -11.74
N ARG A 474 -24.86 0.25 -11.54
CA ARG A 474 -24.10 1.28 -12.25
C ARG A 474 -23.60 2.36 -11.29
N LYS A 475 -22.40 2.85 -11.56
CA LYS A 475 -21.79 4.01 -10.89
C LYS A 475 -21.41 5.05 -11.91
N ALA A 476 -21.59 6.31 -11.57
CA ALA A 476 -21.05 7.40 -12.37
C ALA A 476 -19.53 7.48 -12.20
N LEU A 477 -18.82 7.96 -13.21
CA LEU A 477 -17.38 8.23 -13.12
C LEU A 477 -17.08 9.55 -12.38
N SER A 478 -18.09 10.39 -12.19
CA SER A 478 -18.03 11.66 -11.47
C SER A 478 -18.87 11.60 -10.21
N HIS A 479 -18.53 12.45 -9.25
CA HIS A 479 -19.26 12.62 -8.00
C HIS A 479 -20.08 13.90 -8.07
N ASP A 480 -21.37 13.77 -7.83
CA ASP A 480 -22.28 14.87 -7.66
C ASP A 480 -22.58 15.13 -6.18
N LEU A 481 -23.17 16.29 -5.89
CA LEU A 481 -23.60 16.65 -4.54
C LEU A 481 -25.08 16.34 -4.37
N PHE A 482 -25.42 15.76 -3.22
CA PHE A 482 -26.78 15.42 -2.85
C PHE A 482 -27.12 15.95 -1.47
N ILE A 483 -28.37 16.36 -1.28
CA ILE A 483 -28.95 16.70 0.02
C ILE A 483 -29.97 15.62 0.41
N TYR A 484 -29.85 15.14 1.63
CA TYR A 484 -30.82 14.27 2.29
C TYR A 484 -31.57 15.05 3.36
N ASP A 485 -32.90 15.02 3.32
CA ASP A 485 -33.75 15.57 4.37
C ASP A 485 -33.76 14.63 5.59
N TYR A 486 -32.91 14.95 6.56
CA TYR A 486 -32.74 14.13 7.75
C TYR A 486 -33.95 14.26 8.71
N LYS A 487 -34.60 15.42 8.71
CA LYS A 487 -35.77 15.71 9.59
C LYS A 487 -37.00 14.91 9.18
N ASN A 488 -37.28 14.83 7.90
CA ASN A 488 -38.46 14.13 7.38
C ASN A 488 -38.14 12.66 7.01
N GLY A 489 -36.89 12.33 6.73
CA GLY A 489 -36.45 10.96 6.41
C GLY A 489 -36.86 10.50 5.02
N ASP A 490 -36.93 11.41 4.03
CA ASP A 490 -37.36 11.09 2.67
C ASP A 490 -36.30 10.28 1.92
N ASN A 491 -36.75 9.23 1.20
CA ASN A 491 -35.85 8.40 0.40
C ASN A 491 -35.43 9.04 -0.94
N VAL A 492 -35.91 10.24 -1.24
CA VAL A 492 -35.56 10.97 -2.47
C VAL A 492 -34.59 12.10 -2.12
N LEU A 493 -33.42 12.04 -2.73
CA LEU A 493 -32.36 13.02 -2.53
C LEU A 493 -32.57 14.23 -3.47
N THR A 494 -32.16 15.39 -3.02
CA THR A 494 -32.09 16.60 -3.85
C THR A 494 -30.68 16.71 -4.44
N ARG A 495 -30.57 16.60 -5.78
CA ARG A 495 -29.28 16.71 -6.46
C ARG A 495 -28.89 18.18 -6.66
N LEU A 496 -27.73 18.58 -6.14
CA LEU A 496 -27.19 19.94 -6.23
C LEU A 496 -26.32 20.18 -7.47
N SER A 497 -25.77 19.15 -8.10
CA SER A 497 -24.95 19.26 -9.30
C SER A 497 -25.40 18.29 -10.37
N GLN A 498 -25.24 18.65 -11.64
CA GLN A 498 -25.65 17.83 -12.80
C GLN A 498 -24.57 17.79 -13.88
N ASP A 499 -23.33 17.98 -13.49
CA ASP A 499 -22.18 17.93 -14.40
C ASP A 499 -21.70 16.48 -14.63
N ARG A 500 -22.16 15.85 -15.69
CA ARG A 500 -21.91 14.42 -16.02
C ARG A 500 -20.44 14.01 -15.99
N TYR A 501 -19.50 14.95 -16.12
CA TYR A 501 -18.07 14.67 -16.27
C TYR A 501 -17.18 15.49 -15.33
N SER A 502 -17.75 16.15 -14.36
CA SER A 502 -17.03 16.89 -13.34
C SER A 502 -17.41 16.37 -11.98
N SER A 503 -16.43 16.25 -11.09
CA SER A 503 -16.67 15.81 -9.72
C SER A 503 -16.63 16.96 -8.75
N TYR A 504 -17.47 16.90 -7.74
CA TYR A 504 -17.56 17.85 -6.65
C TYR A 504 -17.38 17.14 -5.30
N TYR A 505 -16.56 17.74 -4.43
CA TYR A 505 -16.17 17.17 -3.15
C TYR A 505 -16.19 18.21 -2.05
N GLN A 506 -16.20 17.75 -0.80
CA GLN A 506 -16.05 18.55 0.42
C GLN A 506 -17.00 19.77 0.43
N PRO A 507 -18.33 19.56 0.44
CA PRO A 507 -19.28 20.64 0.54
C PRO A 507 -19.27 21.24 1.95
N TYR A 508 -19.26 22.57 2.08
CA TYR A 508 -19.44 23.30 3.33
C TYR A 508 -20.50 24.38 3.15
N GLU A 509 -21.44 24.45 4.07
CA GLU A 509 -22.48 25.48 4.04
C GLU A 509 -21.88 26.88 4.25
N LEU A 510 -22.09 27.77 3.30
CA LEU A 510 -21.73 29.18 3.39
C LEU A 510 -22.88 29.99 4.01
N ASP A 511 -24.07 29.77 3.47
CA ASP A 511 -25.37 30.24 3.97
C ASP A 511 -26.48 29.29 3.44
N LYS A 512 -27.72 29.58 3.79
CA LYS A 512 -28.87 28.70 3.53
C LYS A 512 -28.97 28.11 2.10
N ASN A 513 -28.42 28.79 1.09
CA ASN A 513 -28.53 28.39 -0.32
C ASN A 513 -27.18 28.32 -1.04
N ARG A 514 -26.07 28.60 -0.38
CA ARG A 514 -24.73 28.59 -0.99
C ARG A 514 -23.78 27.69 -0.26
N PHE A 515 -22.94 26.98 -1.04
CA PHE A 515 -21.98 26.04 -0.55
C PHE A 515 -20.61 26.29 -1.17
N PHE A 516 -19.55 26.24 -0.37
CA PHE A 516 -18.20 26.04 -0.87
C PHE A 516 -18.00 24.58 -1.23
N VAL A 517 -17.47 24.32 -2.40
CA VAL A 517 -17.19 22.96 -2.88
C VAL A 517 -15.87 22.93 -3.65
N LEU A 518 -15.17 21.81 -3.63
CA LEU A 518 -14.04 21.56 -4.53
C LEU A 518 -14.54 20.89 -5.80
N GLY A 519 -14.16 21.42 -6.97
CA GLY A 519 -14.57 20.88 -8.25
C GLY A 519 -13.41 20.78 -9.24
N ASP A 520 -13.47 19.82 -10.15
CA ASP A 520 -12.47 19.57 -11.19
C ASP A 520 -12.89 20.04 -12.59
N LYS A 521 -13.92 20.83 -12.69
CA LYS A 521 -14.56 21.29 -13.94
C LYS A 521 -13.60 21.96 -14.93
N SER A 522 -12.58 22.64 -14.44
CA SER A 522 -11.54 23.26 -15.27
C SER A 522 -10.40 22.31 -15.67
N GLY A 523 -10.32 21.10 -15.05
CA GLY A 523 -9.18 20.20 -15.14
C GLY A 523 -8.11 20.42 -14.06
N ILE A 524 -8.36 21.37 -13.14
CA ILE A 524 -7.62 21.60 -11.90
C ILE A 524 -8.66 21.68 -10.80
N ILE A 525 -8.42 21.03 -9.67
CA ILE A 525 -9.32 21.16 -8.52
C ILE A 525 -9.18 22.56 -7.96
N ASN A 526 -10.26 23.34 -8.12
CA ASN A 526 -10.42 24.68 -7.59
C ASN A 526 -11.64 24.72 -6.69
N ARG A 527 -11.79 25.81 -5.92
CA ARG A 527 -12.99 26.06 -5.11
C ARG A 527 -14.05 26.72 -5.98
N TYR A 528 -15.28 26.21 -5.83
CA TYR A 528 -16.48 26.75 -6.44
C TYR A 528 -17.46 27.20 -5.35
N VAL A 529 -18.34 28.14 -5.69
CA VAL A 529 -19.54 28.42 -4.94
C VAL A 529 -20.70 27.79 -5.70
N SER A 530 -21.33 26.79 -5.13
CA SER A 530 -22.58 26.23 -5.63
C SER A 530 -23.75 26.96 -5.00
N ARG A 531 -24.63 27.52 -5.83
CA ARG A 531 -25.85 28.15 -5.40
C ARG A 531 -27.03 27.27 -5.77
N PHE A 532 -27.83 26.94 -4.78
CA PHE A 532 -29.09 26.25 -4.95
C PHE A 532 -30.20 27.28 -5.22
N ASP A 533 -30.95 27.06 -6.28
CA ASP A 533 -32.03 27.96 -6.72
C ASP A 533 -33.19 27.11 -7.27
N SER A 534 -34.37 27.75 -7.41
CA SER A 534 -35.54 27.08 -7.95
C SER A 534 -36.18 27.94 -9.05
N THR A 535 -36.76 27.25 -10.01
CA THR A 535 -37.62 27.89 -11.02
C THR A 535 -38.94 27.14 -11.09
N ILE A 536 -40.01 27.85 -11.43
CA ILE A 536 -41.32 27.23 -11.61
C ILE A 536 -41.22 26.30 -12.82
N SER A 537 -41.50 25.03 -12.62
CA SER A 537 -41.53 24.00 -13.68
C SER A 537 -42.85 24.03 -14.42
N TYR A 538 -43.95 23.97 -13.68
CA TYR A 538 -45.32 24.10 -14.19
C TYR A 538 -46.26 24.46 -13.04
N VAL A 539 -47.45 24.91 -13.35
CA VAL A 539 -48.50 25.28 -12.40
C VAL A 539 -49.76 24.49 -12.77
N ASP A 540 -50.27 23.72 -11.83
CA ASP A 540 -51.60 23.14 -11.90
C ASP A 540 -52.44 23.66 -10.73
N THR A 541 -52.92 22.81 -9.79
CA THR A 541 -53.53 23.26 -8.55
C THR A 541 -52.51 23.71 -7.50
N VAL A 542 -51.22 23.41 -7.72
CA VAL A 542 -50.09 23.78 -6.89
C VAL A 542 -48.93 24.21 -7.79
N VAL A 543 -48.08 25.10 -7.30
CA VAL A 543 -46.86 25.50 -8.04
C VAL A 543 -45.80 24.43 -7.87
N HIS A 544 -45.38 23.79 -8.97
CA HIS A 544 -44.29 22.83 -9.00
C HIS A 544 -42.97 23.51 -9.32
N TYR A 545 -42.00 23.41 -8.42
CA TYR A 545 -40.67 23.96 -8.59
C TYR A 545 -39.71 22.92 -9.16
N ARG A 546 -38.88 23.33 -10.11
CA ARG A 546 -37.71 22.62 -10.51
C ARG A 546 -36.52 23.26 -9.84
N TYR A 547 -35.84 22.46 -9.01
CA TYR A 547 -34.62 22.90 -8.34
C TYR A 547 -33.44 22.71 -9.26
N TYR A 548 -32.48 23.61 -9.21
CA TYR A 548 -31.22 23.51 -9.93
C TYR A 548 -30.09 24.14 -9.13
N ALA A 549 -28.88 23.64 -9.30
CA ALA A 549 -27.69 24.25 -8.72
C ALA A 549 -26.80 24.80 -9.82
N LYS A 550 -26.23 25.96 -9.56
CA LYS A 550 -25.27 26.59 -10.44
C LYS A 550 -23.99 26.82 -9.69
N SER A 551 -22.90 26.22 -10.16
CA SER A 551 -21.58 26.34 -9.55
C SER A 551 -20.73 27.34 -10.31
N TYR A 552 -20.17 28.31 -9.60
CA TYR A 552 -19.28 29.35 -10.11
C TYR A 552 -17.88 29.18 -9.51
N PRO A 553 -16.81 29.32 -10.30
CA PRO A 553 -15.46 29.25 -9.77
C PRO A 553 -15.18 30.45 -8.86
N ALA A 554 -14.70 30.17 -7.67
CA ALA A 554 -14.27 31.15 -6.67
C ALA A 554 -12.76 31.33 -6.63
N THR A 555 -12.00 30.35 -7.15
CA THR A 555 -10.55 30.44 -7.28
C THR A 555 -10.11 30.01 -8.68
N ASP A 556 -8.94 30.50 -9.10
CA ASP A 556 -8.26 30.10 -10.34
C ASP A 556 -6.79 29.85 -10.02
N TYR A 557 -6.53 28.73 -9.30
CA TYR A 557 -5.17 28.35 -8.93
C TYR A 557 -4.53 27.47 -10.01
N PRO A 558 -3.20 27.60 -10.21
CA PRO A 558 -2.47 26.78 -11.19
C PRO A 558 -2.21 25.34 -10.70
N ARG A 559 -2.60 25.04 -9.47
CA ARG A 559 -2.41 23.77 -8.78
C ARG A 559 -3.67 23.34 -8.04
N ASN A 560 -3.83 22.01 -7.88
CA ASN A 560 -4.98 21.47 -7.16
C ASN A 560 -5.00 21.92 -5.72
N ILE A 561 -6.18 22.36 -5.26
CA ILE A 561 -6.54 22.36 -3.85
C ILE A 561 -6.72 20.88 -3.46
N ILE A 562 -6.03 20.44 -2.43
CA ILE A 562 -6.10 19.05 -1.97
C ILE A 562 -7.25 18.86 -0.99
N GLU A 563 -7.38 19.79 -0.08
CA GLU A 563 -8.42 19.85 0.95
C GLU A 563 -8.73 21.31 1.25
N HIS A 564 -9.95 21.59 1.66
CA HIS A 564 -10.33 22.82 2.29
C HIS A 564 -11.22 22.53 3.52
N ASP A 565 -11.32 23.50 4.41
CA ASP A 565 -12.21 23.50 5.57
C ASP A 565 -12.76 24.90 5.74
N TYR A 566 -14.04 25.00 5.91
CA TYR A 566 -14.71 26.27 6.15
C TYR A 566 -15.52 26.20 7.44
N ASN A 567 -15.23 27.09 8.35
CA ASN A 567 -16.03 27.23 9.56
C ASN A 567 -16.86 28.50 9.50
N GLN A 568 -18.16 28.34 9.38
CA GLN A 568 -19.12 29.44 9.25
C GLN A 568 -19.13 30.35 10.47
N LYS A 569 -19.11 29.78 11.70
CA LYS A 569 -19.10 30.54 12.98
C LYS A 569 -17.84 31.41 13.11
N ALA A 570 -16.72 30.90 12.65
CA ALA A 570 -15.42 31.58 12.67
C ALA A 570 -15.25 32.57 11.50
N GLY A 571 -16.04 32.44 10.43
CA GLY A 571 -15.86 33.22 9.21
C GLY A 571 -14.47 33.02 8.58
N LYS A 572 -13.90 31.83 8.69
CA LYS A 572 -12.54 31.51 8.23
C LYS A 572 -12.51 30.29 7.31
N LEU A 573 -11.60 30.36 6.36
CA LEU A 573 -11.33 29.31 5.40
C LEU A 573 -9.89 28.84 5.53
N GLY A 574 -9.71 27.51 5.64
CA GLY A 574 -8.42 26.83 5.57
C GLY A 574 -8.30 26.05 4.27
N GLU A 575 -7.13 26.01 3.66
CA GLU A 575 -6.92 25.20 2.45
C GLU A 575 -5.50 24.65 2.34
N ILE A 576 -5.38 23.52 1.68
CA ILE A 576 -4.11 22.85 1.39
C ILE A 576 -3.91 22.82 -0.12
N VAL A 577 -2.79 23.38 -0.59
CA VAL A 577 -2.43 23.39 -2.00
C VAL A 577 -1.09 22.67 -2.21
N PHE A 578 -1.04 21.78 -3.20
CA PHE A 578 0.19 21.06 -3.55
C PHE A 578 1.00 21.81 -4.63
N ASN A 579 2.22 22.19 -4.28
CA ASN A 579 3.12 22.87 -5.22
C ASN A 579 4.59 22.57 -4.89
N ASP A 580 5.46 22.45 -5.90
CA ASP A 580 6.89 22.12 -5.78
C ASP A 580 7.14 20.86 -4.92
N GLY A 581 6.30 19.83 -5.06
CA GLY A 581 6.40 18.61 -4.27
C GLY A 581 6.12 18.80 -2.78
N ARG A 582 5.40 19.84 -2.38
CA ARG A 582 5.08 20.20 -0.99
C ARG A 582 3.62 20.56 -0.85
N TYR A 583 3.09 20.33 0.35
CA TYR A 583 1.75 20.74 0.75
C TYR A 583 1.83 22.05 1.52
N TYR A 584 1.28 23.11 0.97
CA TYR A 584 1.19 24.44 1.61
C TYR A 584 -0.19 24.61 2.22
N MET A 585 -0.25 25.03 3.47
CA MET A 585 -1.49 25.30 4.20
C MET A 585 -1.67 26.81 4.34
N TYR A 586 -2.86 27.28 3.98
CA TYR A 586 -3.25 28.68 4.04
C TYR A 586 -4.44 28.83 4.98
N ASN A 587 -4.56 29.99 5.59
CA ASN A 587 -5.70 30.40 6.40
C ASN A 587 -6.05 31.84 6.08
N GLN A 588 -7.31 32.09 5.81
CA GLN A 588 -7.80 33.43 5.44
C GLN A 588 -9.20 33.66 5.99
N PRO A 589 -9.53 34.93 6.34
CA PRO A 589 -10.89 35.28 6.64
C PRO A 589 -11.73 35.18 5.38
N THR A 590 -13.02 34.90 5.55
CA THR A 590 -13.98 34.89 4.43
C THR A 590 -14.47 36.29 4.17
N ASP A 591 -14.19 36.80 2.98
CA ASP A 591 -14.69 38.09 2.49
C ASP A 591 -15.47 37.90 1.18
N GLU A 592 -16.11 38.97 0.71
CA GLU A 592 -16.89 38.95 -0.54
C GLU A 592 -16.03 38.60 -1.76
N ALA A 593 -14.72 38.86 -1.73
CA ALA A 593 -13.80 38.54 -2.82
C ALA A 593 -13.64 37.01 -3.01
N LEU A 594 -13.69 36.24 -1.91
CA LEU A 594 -13.63 34.77 -1.95
C LEU A 594 -14.91 34.09 -2.45
N ILE A 595 -16.02 34.83 -2.42
CA ILE A 595 -17.36 34.36 -2.83
C ILE A 595 -17.66 34.78 -4.26
N ARG A 596 -16.94 35.81 -4.76
CA ARG A 596 -17.22 36.44 -6.05
C ARG A 596 -16.96 35.45 -7.20
N ALA A 597 -17.95 35.33 -8.08
CA ALA A 597 -17.85 34.51 -9.28
C ALA A 597 -16.69 34.99 -10.17
N GLY A 598 -15.69 34.14 -10.33
CA GLY A 598 -14.57 34.34 -11.22
C GLY A 598 -14.82 33.73 -12.62
N LYS A 599 -13.88 33.92 -13.51
CA LYS A 599 -13.78 33.16 -14.78
C LYS A 599 -12.55 32.27 -14.66
N ILE A 600 -12.71 31.00 -15.02
CA ILE A 600 -11.62 30.03 -15.08
C ILE A 600 -11.57 29.42 -16.48
N GLU A 601 -10.40 29.37 -17.07
CA GLU A 601 -10.22 28.72 -18.35
C GLU A 601 -9.93 27.21 -18.16
N PRO A 602 -10.60 26.35 -18.95
CA PRO A 602 -10.30 24.95 -18.94
C PRO A 602 -8.86 24.67 -19.40
N THR A 603 -8.19 23.77 -18.69
CA THR A 603 -6.86 23.30 -19.06
C THR A 603 -6.86 22.62 -20.43
N TRP A 604 -5.68 22.50 -21.05
CA TRP A 604 -5.49 21.69 -22.24
C TRP A 604 -6.14 20.32 -22.12
N PHE A 605 -5.87 19.61 -21.05
CA PHE A 605 -6.44 18.29 -20.79
C PHE A 605 -7.98 18.34 -20.80
N ARG A 606 -8.57 19.30 -20.11
CA ARG A 606 -10.03 19.43 -20.04
C ARG A 606 -10.63 19.74 -21.41
N LYS A 607 -10.00 20.63 -22.19
CA LYS A 607 -10.42 20.94 -23.56
C LYS A 607 -10.39 19.68 -24.45
N ALA A 608 -9.28 18.92 -24.41
CA ALA A 608 -9.14 17.67 -25.16
C ALA A 608 -10.16 16.60 -24.73
N PHE A 609 -10.37 16.44 -23.42
CA PHE A 609 -11.34 15.51 -22.86
C PHE A 609 -12.77 15.86 -23.28
N THR A 610 -13.17 17.11 -23.18
CA THR A 610 -14.51 17.58 -23.58
C THR A 610 -14.73 17.39 -25.08
N LYS A 611 -13.72 17.64 -25.93
CA LYS A 611 -13.78 17.40 -27.37
C LYS A 611 -14.00 15.90 -27.67
N LYS A 612 -13.22 15.02 -27.07
CA LYS A 612 -13.33 13.56 -27.23
C LYS A 612 -14.72 13.04 -26.81
N ILE A 613 -15.29 13.60 -25.74
CA ILE A 613 -16.65 13.26 -25.30
C ILE A 613 -17.69 13.74 -26.31
N ALA A 614 -17.60 14.99 -26.77
CA ALA A 614 -18.55 15.54 -27.72
C ALA A 614 -18.54 14.73 -29.05
N GLU A 615 -17.38 14.31 -29.52
CA GLU A 615 -17.24 13.42 -30.69
C GLU A 615 -17.93 12.07 -30.44
N ARG A 616 -17.72 11.45 -29.29
CA ARG A 616 -18.38 10.20 -28.92
C ARG A 616 -19.88 10.32 -28.79
N ASP A 617 -20.39 11.36 -28.11
CA ASP A 617 -21.82 11.59 -27.96
C ASP A 617 -22.48 11.88 -29.31
N SER A 618 -21.76 12.53 -30.25
CA SER A 618 -22.23 12.75 -31.63
C SER A 618 -22.36 11.43 -32.37
N ILE A 619 -21.38 10.55 -32.31
CA ILE A 619 -21.40 9.22 -32.93
C ILE A 619 -22.55 8.37 -32.34
N GLU A 620 -22.73 8.39 -31.03
CA GLU A 620 -23.80 7.65 -30.37
C GLU A 620 -25.19 8.19 -30.74
N ASN A 621 -25.35 9.50 -30.89
CA ASN A 621 -26.60 10.12 -31.32
C ASN A 621 -26.93 9.79 -32.79
N ILE A 622 -25.92 9.75 -33.67
CA ILE A 622 -26.09 9.30 -35.05
C ILE A 622 -26.58 7.85 -35.08
N ARG A 623 -25.91 6.98 -34.33
CA ARG A 623 -26.25 5.58 -34.20
C ARG A 623 -27.67 5.33 -33.65
N ARG A 624 -28.10 6.13 -32.64
CA ARG A 624 -29.48 6.07 -32.13
C ARG A 624 -30.51 6.51 -33.17
N LYS A 625 -30.20 7.55 -33.96
CA LYS A 625 -31.07 7.99 -35.08
C LYS A 625 -31.17 6.94 -36.14
N ASP A 626 -30.06 6.30 -36.52
CA ASP A 626 -30.07 5.22 -37.53
C ASP A 626 -30.87 4.01 -37.04
N LEU A 627 -30.77 3.64 -35.79
CA LEU A 627 -31.57 2.57 -35.19
C LEU A 627 -33.06 2.95 -35.09
N SER A 628 -33.39 4.21 -34.81
CA SER A 628 -34.78 4.67 -34.81
C SER A 628 -35.39 4.74 -36.21
N ILE A 629 -34.62 5.03 -37.24
CA ILE A 629 -35.06 5.01 -38.66
C ILE A 629 -35.28 3.57 -39.13
N GLN A 630 -34.44 2.61 -38.75
CA GLN A 630 -34.64 1.19 -39.06
C GLN A 630 -35.84 0.59 -38.34
N SER A 631 -36.15 1.00 -37.08
CA SER A 631 -37.32 0.53 -36.34
C SER A 631 -38.66 1.07 -36.88
N ILE A 632 -38.65 2.16 -37.66
CA ILE A 632 -39.84 2.70 -38.31
C ILE A 632 -40.18 1.92 -39.62
N GLN A 633 -39.18 1.24 -40.22
CA GLN A 633 -39.40 0.44 -41.44
C GLN A 633 -39.83 -1.01 -41.16
N ASP A 634 -39.54 -1.54 -39.97
CA ASP A 634 -39.96 -2.89 -39.56
C ASP A 634 -41.02 -2.78 -38.44
N ASN A 635 -42.31 -2.88 -38.81
CA ASN A 635 -43.46 -2.97 -37.93
C ASN A 635 -43.46 -4.29 -37.12
N THR A 636 -42.50 -4.53 -36.28
CA THR A 636 -42.52 -5.58 -35.28
C THR A 636 -42.17 -5.00 -33.91
N ILE A 637 -43.14 -5.08 -33.04
CA ILE A 637 -43.02 -4.70 -31.63
C ILE A 637 -41.89 -5.52 -31.00
N ILE A 638 -40.74 -4.91 -30.82
CA ILE A 638 -39.69 -5.44 -29.96
C ILE A 638 -39.77 -4.67 -28.62
N THR A 639 -40.34 -5.34 -27.65
CA THR A 639 -40.30 -4.91 -26.23
C THR A 639 -38.84 -4.75 -25.79
N SER A 640 -38.58 -3.58 -25.26
CA SER A 640 -37.30 -3.08 -24.86
C SER A 640 -36.66 -3.89 -23.75
N ASP A 641 -35.61 -4.66 -24.05
CA ASP A 641 -34.54 -5.02 -23.15
C ASP A 641 -33.17 -4.59 -23.75
N LEU A 642 -33.05 -3.30 -23.99
CA LEU A 642 -31.85 -2.65 -24.56
C LEU A 642 -31.21 -1.72 -23.53
N ASP A 643 -30.85 -2.28 -22.35
CA ASP A 643 -30.10 -1.56 -21.33
C ASP A 643 -28.83 -2.29 -20.88
N THR A 644 -27.99 -2.64 -21.85
CA THR A 644 -26.63 -3.08 -21.53
C THR A 644 -25.62 -2.45 -22.49
N PHE A 645 -25.24 -1.20 -22.22
CA PHE A 645 -24.02 -0.63 -22.80
C PHE A 645 -23.03 -0.33 -21.69
N VAL A 646 -22.01 -1.17 -21.61
CA VAL A 646 -20.81 -0.99 -20.80
C VAL A 646 -19.87 -0.04 -21.54
N PHE A 647 -19.48 1.07 -20.90
CA PHE A 647 -18.50 2.00 -21.41
C PHE A 647 -17.08 1.47 -21.17
N GLY A 648 -16.41 1.06 -22.22
CA GLY A 648 -14.97 0.91 -22.34
C GLY A 648 -14.52 1.58 -23.62
N ASP A 649 -13.34 2.20 -23.63
CA ASP A 649 -12.72 2.81 -24.82
C ASP A 649 -12.45 1.75 -25.89
N TYR A 650 -13.41 1.46 -26.78
CA TYR A 650 -13.24 0.56 -27.90
C TYR A 650 -13.24 1.34 -29.20
N GLN A 651 -12.12 1.29 -29.93
CA GLN A 651 -12.16 1.48 -31.37
C GLN A 651 -12.87 0.25 -31.96
N ILE A 652 -14.10 0.44 -32.41
CA ILE A 652 -14.82 -0.61 -33.12
C ILE A 652 -14.33 -0.53 -34.58
N ASP A 653 -13.65 -1.56 -35.05
CA ASP A 653 -13.40 -1.76 -36.47
C ASP A 653 -14.74 -2.16 -37.14
N ILE A 654 -15.36 -1.17 -37.77
CA ILE A 654 -16.67 -1.31 -38.40
C ILE A 654 -16.65 -2.39 -39.50
N ASN A 655 -15.52 -2.68 -40.11
CA ASN A 655 -15.40 -3.65 -41.20
C ASN A 655 -15.36 -5.12 -40.73
N ASN A 656 -15.10 -5.35 -39.45
CA ASN A 656 -15.01 -6.71 -38.86
C ASN A 656 -15.98 -6.94 -37.68
N TYR A 657 -16.93 -6.04 -37.43
CA TYR A 657 -17.89 -6.17 -36.37
C TYR A 657 -19.02 -7.15 -36.73
N ILE A 658 -18.95 -8.35 -36.14
CA ILE A 658 -20.05 -9.34 -36.21
C ILE A 658 -20.92 -9.11 -34.95
N PHE A 659 -22.20 -8.76 -35.15
CA PHE A 659 -23.14 -8.56 -34.04
C PHE A 659 -23.22 -9.81 -33.15
N GLU A 660 -23.30 -9.63 -31.87
CA GLU A 660 -23.38 -10.76 -30.90
C GLU A 660 -24.55 -11.70 -31.21
N LYS A 661 -25.67 -11.17 -31.69
CA LYS A 661 -26.80 -11.99 -32.19
C LYS A 661 -26.43 -12.88 -33.39
N GLU A 662 -25.62 -12.39 -34.30
CA GLU A 662 -25.18 -13.15 -35.47
C GLU A 662 -24.11 -14.18 -35.05
N LYS A 663 -23.24 -13.84 -34.13
CA LYS A 663 -22.34 -14.81 -33.48
C LYS A 663 -23.12 -15.92 -32.79
N ILE A 664 -24.11 -15.56 -31.97
CA ILE A 664 -24.97 -16.53 -31.29
C ILE A 664 -25.75 -17.38 -32.30
N ASN A 665 -26.29 -16.79 -33.36
CA ASN A 665 -26.98 -17.51 -34.42
C ASN A 665 -26.04 -18.42 -35.22
N TYR A 666 -24.82 -17.96 -35.48
CA TYR A 666 -23.79 -18.78 -36.14
C TYR A 666 -23.33 -19.94 -35.25
N TYR A 667 -23.10 -19.72 -33.95
CA TYR A 667 -22.79 -20.79 -33.02
C TYR A 667 -23.96 -21.73 -32.77
N ASN A 668 -25.17 -21.22 -32.66
CA ASN A 668 -26.38 -22.04 -32.52
C ASN A 668 -26.70 -22.88 -33.77
N SER A 669 -26.40 -22.39 -34.99
CA SER A 669 -26.54 -23.18 -36.20
C SER A 669 -25.50 -24.31 -36.27
N LYS A 670 -24.26 -24.09 -35.85
CA LYS A 670 -23.25 -25.15 -35.73
C LYS A 670 -23.50 -26.14 -34.59
N LEU A 671 -24.20 -25.74 -33.53
CA LEU A 671 -24.53 -26.58 -32.39
C LEU A 671 -25.83 -27.39 -32.59
N LYS A 672 -26.73 -26.95 -33.46
CA LYS A 672 -27.89 -27.73 -33.86
C LYS A 672 -27.50 -29.07 -34.48
N ASP A 673 -26.36 -29.10 -35.19
CA ASP A 673 -25.81 -30.34 -35.77
C ASP A 673 -25.19 -31.27 -34.70
N ARG A 674 -25.14 -30.85 -33.42
CA ARG A 674 -24.58 -31.63 -32.28
C ARG A 674 -25.54 -31.85 -31.12
N ASN A 675 -26.82 -31.53 -31.28
CA ASN A 675 -27.82 -31.64 -30.17
C ASN A 675 -27.45 -30.98 -28.87
N ILE A 676 -26.72 -29.84 -28.89
CA ILE A 676 -26.35 -29.06 -27.69
C ILE A 676 -27.04 -27.70 -27.79
N THR A 677 -28.06 -27.50 -27.00
CA THR A 677 -28.73 -26.20 -26.84
C THR A 677 -27.96 -25.38 -25.81
N LEU A 678 -27.34 -24.29 -26.24
CA LEU A 678 -26.83 -23.24 -25.32
C LEU A 678 -28.02 -22.36 -24.95
N SER A 679 -28.53 -22.54 -23.72
CA SER A 679 -29.50 -21.61 -23.13
C SER A 679 -28.73 -20.37 -22.64
N LEU A 680 -29.15 -19.18 -23.09
CA LEU A 680 -28.80 -17.91 -22.50
C LEU A 680 -29.48 -17.84 -21.11
N ASP A 681 -28.86 -18.46 -20.11
CA ASP A 681 -29.30 -18.33 -18.73
C ASP A 681 -28.81 -16.99 -18.18
N THR A 682 -29.77 -16.20 -17.76
CA THR A 682 -29.62 -14.96 -17.00
C THR A 682 -28.62 -15.10 -15.84
N ALA A 683 -27.93 -14.00 -15.56
CA ALA A 683 -26.73 -13.83 -14.73
C ALA A 683 -26.73 -14.44 -13.30
N GLU A 684 -27.70 -15.19 -12.88
CA GLU A 684 -27.72 -15.87 -11.58
C GLU A 684 -27.30 -17.34 -11.58
N LYS A 685 -27.26 -18.00 -12.74
CA LYS A 685 -26.91 -19.43 -12.85
C LYS A 685 -25.46 -19.67 -13.30
N GLY A 686 -24.45 -19.19 -12.58
CA GLY A 686 -23.09 -19.47 -13.02
C GLY A 686 -21.97 -19.07 -12.09
N ARG A 687 -22.27 -18.62 -10.87
CA ARG A 687 -21.19 -18.37 -9.90
C ARG A 687 -20.64 -19.68 -9.38
N PRO A 688 -19.31 -19.89 -9.41
CA PRO A 688 -18.72 -21.10 -8.87
C PRO A 688 -19.01 -21.24 -7.39
N LYS A 689 -19.07 -22.49 -6.90
CA LYS A 689 -19.26 -22.76 -5.46
C LYS A 689 -18.09 -22.19 -4.66
N ILE A 690 -18.38 -21.64 -3.50
CA ILE A 690 -17.38 -21.23 -2.50
C ILE A 690 -16.64 -22.47 -2.04
N ARG A 691 -15.32 -22.38 -1.97
CA ARG A 691 -14.42 -23.42 -1.49
C ARG A 691 -13.64 -22.89 -0.29
N ILE A 692 -13.39 -23.74 0.69
CA ILE A 692 -12.55 -23.42 1.84
C ILE A 692 -11.09 -23.64 1.44
N TYR A 693 -10.22 -22.69 1.81
CA TYR A 693 -8.78 -22.81 1.58
C TYR A 693 -8.19 -23.96 2.37
N GLN A 694 -7.46 -24.83 1.68
CA GLN A 694 -6.62 -25.86 2.27
C GLN A 694 -5.16 -25.50 2.04
N THR A 695 -4.33 -25.63 3.08
CA THR A 695 -2.91 -25.28 3.03
C THR A 695 -2.19 -26.07 1.96
N ALA A 696 -1.63 -25.39 0.98
CA ALA A 696 -0.81 -25.93 -0.08
C ALA A 696 0.51 -25.17 -0.16
N PHE A 697 1.62 -25.90 -0.31
CA PHE A 697 2.95 -25.31 -0.34
C PHE A 697 3.43 -25.08 -1.76
N TYR A 698 4.08 -23.95 -1.97
CA TYR A 698 4.64 -23.51 -3.23
C TYR A 698 6.11 -23.15 -3.04
N GLN A 699 6.93 -23.47 -4.01
CA GLN A 699 8.33 -23.04 -4.02
C GLN A 699 8.40 -21.51 -4.10
N ASN A 700 9.19 -20.88 -3.21
CA ASN A 700 9.30 -19.43 -3.09
C ASN A 700 10.64 -18.90 -3.60
N TYR A 701 11.73 -19.55 -3.22
CA TYR A 701 13.07 -19.16 -3.64
C TYR A 701 14.00 -20.34 -3.69
N ILE A 702 15.07 -20.19 -4.47
CA ILE A 702 16.22 -21.07 -4.51
C ILE A 702 17.46 -20.21 -4.29
N VAL A 703 18.37 -20.67 -3.44
CA VAL A 703 19.72 -20.13 -3.30
C VAL A 703 20.69 -21.18 -3.79
N ASN A 704 21.53 -20.80 -4.73
CA ASN A 704 22.60 -21.64 -5.27
C ASN A 704 23.83 -20.75 -5.43
N GLN A 705 24.78 -20.91 -4.53
CA GLN A 705 25.97 -20.05 -4.52
C GLN A 705 27.19 -20.78 -3.97
N VAL A 706 28.37 -20.24 -4.33
CA VAL A 706 29.61 -20.55 -3.64
C VAL A 706 29.78 -19.50 -2.54
N ASP A 707 29.93 -19.94 -1.30
CA ASP A 707 29.96 -19.06 -0.13
C ASP A 707 31.01 -19.51 0.89
N PHE A 708 31.43 -18.57 1.73
CA PHE A 708 32.33 -18.78 2.87
C PHE A 708 31.59 -18.70 4.21
N SER A 709 30.25 -18.78 4.22
CA SER A 709 29.43 -18.67 5.41
C SER A 709 28.84 -20.00 5.84
N PHE A 710 28.35 -20.05 7.08
CA PHE A 710 27.57 -21.17 7.61
C PHE A 710 26.10 -21.08 7.21
N LEU A 711 25.43 -22.22 7.12
CA LEU A 711 23.97 -22.29 6.94
C LEU A 711 23.22 -21.71 8.14
N ASN A 712 23.72 -22.04 9.32
CA ASN A 712 23.20 -21.55 10.58
C ASN A 712 24.36 -21.15 11.50
N GLU A 713 24.14 -20.15 12.33
CA GLU A 713 25.13 -19.75 13.33
C GLU A 713 24.95 -20.58 14.59
N SER A 714 25.99 -21.27 15.00
CA SER A 714 26.02 -22.05 16.24
C SER A 714 27.21 -21.69 17.10
N TYR A 715 27.11 -21.94 18.40
CA TYR A 715 28.23 -21.75 19.31
C TYR A 715 29.35 -22.76 19.05
N GLN A 716 30.57 -22.29 19.20
CA GLN A 716 31.77 -23.10 19.11
C GLN A 716 32.56 -23.02 20.41
N ALA A 717 33.33 -24.07 20.69
CA ALA A 717 34.16 -24.11 21.87
C ALA A 717 35.22 -23.02 21.85
N PHE A 718 35.44 -22.34 22.98
CA PHE A 718 36.45 -21.30 23.14
C PHE A 718 37.83 -21.95 23.23
N THR A 719 38.74 -21.56 22.33
CA THR A 719 40.10 -22.15 22.24
C THR A 719 41.22 -21.20 22.75
N GLY A 720 40.86 -20.11 23.47
CA GLY A 720 41.85 -19.23 24.10
C GLY A 720 42.23 -17.97 23.33
N GLY A 721 41.66 -17.70 22.17
CA GLY A 721 41.92 -16.50 21.33
C GLY A 721 40.73 -16.12 20.45
N ALA A 722 40.88 -15.01 19.68
CA ALA A 722 39.92 -14.64 18.66
C ALA A 722 40.03 -15.64 17.49
N VAL A 723 39.22 -16.67 17.54
CA VAL A 723 39.17 -17.65 16.47
C VAL A 723 38.13 -17.18 15.43
N TYR A 724 38.64 -16.76 14.28
CA TYR A 724 37.79 -16.56 13.13
C TYR A 724 37.63 -17.90 12.41
N PHE A 725 36.49 -18.55 12.65
CA PHE A 725 36.16 -19.77 11.92
C PHE A 725 35.66 -19.41 10.52
N ASN A 726 36.52 -19.55 9.54
CA ASN A 726 36.16 -19.52 8.15
C ASN A 726 35.93 -20.95 7.67
N PRO A 727 34.70 -21.36 7.31
CA PRO A 727 34.42 -22.70 6.85
C PRO A 727 35.07 -23.03 5.50
N GLY A 728 35.82 -22.08 4.92
CA GLY A 728 36.39 -22.21 3.59
C GLY A 728 35.36 -22.00 2.47
N MET A 729 35.78 -22.22 1.25
CA MET A 729 34.89 -22.13 0.09
C MET A 729 33.95 -23.35 0.10
N ASN A 730 32.65 -23.09 0.00
CA ASN A 730 31.61 -24.11 0.09
C ASN A 730 30.56 -23.95 -0.98
N LEU A 731 29.92 -25.06 -1.35
CA LEU A 731 28.69 -25.04 -2.14
C LEU A 731 27.49 -24.95 -1.20
N LEU A 732 26.74 -23.89 -1.30
CA LEU A 732 25.52 -23.65 -0.55
C LEU A 732 24.31 -23.81 -1.46
N PHE A 733 23.41 -24.70 -1.06
CA PHE A 733 22.11 -24.88 -1.68
C PHE A 733 21.01 -24.71 -0.63
N LYS A 734 20.04 -23.85 -0.90
CA LYS A 734 18.91 -23.59 0.00
C LYS A 734 17.63 -23.45 -0.79
N ILE A 735 16.58 -24.10 -0.35
CA ILE A 735 15.24 -24.03 -0.94
C ILE A 735 14.23 -23.60 0.10
N GLY A 736 13.37 -22.66 -0.27
CA GLY A 736 12.25 -22.21 0.55
C GLY A 736 10.92 -22.48 -0.12
N THR A 737 9.97 -22.99 0.67
CA THR A 737 8.58 -23.17 0.26
C THR A 737 7.67 -22.45 1.25
N ASN A 738 6.62 -21.82 0.74
CA ASN A 738 5.62 -21.13 1.55
C ASN A 738 4.23 -21.62 1.14
N ASP A 739 3.27 -21.48 2.04
CA ASP A 739 1.87 -21.55 1.65
C ASP A 739 1.40 -20.27 0.93
N LEU A 740 0.16 -20.24 0.50
CA LEU A 740 -0.39 -19.14 -0.29
C LEU A 740 -0.34 -17.79 0.44
N PHE A 741 -0.55 -17.78 1.75
CA PHE A 741 -0.61 -16.58 2.60
C PHE A 741 0.71 -16.25 3.30
N ASP A 742 1.77 -17.03 3.04
CA ASP A 742 3.06 -16.95 3.74
C ASP A 742 2.95 -17.19 5.27
N ASP A 743 1.87 -17.88 5.68
CA ASP A 743 1.61 -18.25 7.08
C ASP A 743 2.49 -19.40 7.55
N TYR A 744 2.84 -20.29 6.63
CA TYR A 744 3.74 -21.40 6.87
C TYR A 744 4.92 -21.34 5.91
N LYS A 745 6.13 -21.45 6.46
CA LYS A 745 7.37 -21.48 5.68
C LYS A 745 8.18 -22.71 6.03
N VAL A 746 8.68 -23.38 5.01
CA VAL A 746 9.59 -24.51 5.17
C VAL A 746 10.85 -24.20 4.39
N THR A 747 11.99 -24.25 5.07
CA THR A 747 13.30 -24.03 4.45
C THR A 747 14.18 -25.23 4.65
N GLY A 748 14.71 -25.76 3.56
CA GLY A 748 15.78 -26.78 3.57
C GLY A 748 17.09 -26.20 3.06
N GLY A 749 18.20 -26.57 3.63
CA GLY A 749 19.52 -26.11 3.22
C GLY A 749 20.59 -27.17 3.36
N ILE A 750 21.55 -27.17 2.46
CA ILE A 750 22.74 -28.06 2.46
C ILE A 750 23.94 -27.17 2.13
N ARG A 751 25.01 -27.36 2.91
CA ARG A 751 26.32 -26.80 2.66
C ARG A 751 27.34 -27.91 2.60
N LEU A 752 28.16 -27.95 1.56
CA LEU A 752 29.19 -28.95 1.33
C LEU A 752 30.51 -28.26 1.03
N SER A 753 31.57 -28.67 1.75
CA SER A 753 32.93 -28.26 1.35
C SER A 753 33.39 -29.10 0.13
N PRO A 754 34.32 -28.60 -0.70
CA PRO A 754 34.80 -29.28 -1.89
C PRO A 754 35.46 -30.66 -1.58
N ASP A 755 36.03 -30.78 -0.39
CA ASP A 755 36.66 -32.03 0.11
C ASP A 755 35.68 -32.96 0.83
N PHE A 756 34.38 -32.58 0.95
CA PHE A 756 33.32 -33.27 1.68
C PHE A 756 33.61 -33.57 3.16
N ASN A 757 34.68 -33.02 3.72
CA ASN A 757 35.03 -33.20 5.13
C ASN A 757 34.16 -32.40 6.08
N SER A 758 33.70 -31.22 5.62
CA SER A 758 32.78 -30.34 6.35
C SER A 758 31.44 -30.25 5.63
N ASN A 759 30.37 -30.47 6.35
CA ASN A 759 29.02 -30.37 5.78
C ASN A 759 28.02 -29.86 6.81
N GLU A 760 26.95 -29.22 6.32
CA GLU A 760 25.81 -28.78 7.13
C GLU A 760 24.50 -29.16 6.45
N TYR A 761 23.52 -29.47 7.27
CA TYR A 761 22.13 -29.68 6.86
C TYR A 761 21.22 -28.89 7.77
N LEU A 762 20.26 -28.18 7.19
CA LEU A 762 19.30 -27.36 7.90
C LEU A 762 17.88 -27.67 7.43
N ILE A 763 16.97 -27.84 8.36
CA ILE A 763 15.55 -27.85 8.11
C ILE A 763 14.90 -26.87 9.10
N SER A 764 14.13 -25.92 8.59
CA SER A 764 13.39 -24.94 9.38
C SER A 764 11.92 -24.94 8.98
N VAL A 765 11.03 -25.01 9.96
CA VAL A 765 9.59 -24.93 9.78
C VAL A 765 9.08 -23.77 10.61
N GLU A 766 8.41 -22.81 9.95
CA GLU A 766 7.85 -21.63 10.59
C GLU A 766 6.32 -21.64 10.50
N ASN A 767 5.65 -21.31 11.60
CA ASN A 767 4.22 -21.06 11.67
C ASN A 767 4.01 -19.62 12.11
N LEU A 768 3.60 -18.79 11.15
CA LEU A 768 3.41 -17.34 11.28
C LEU A 768 1.92 -16.96 11.22
N LYS A 769 1.00 -17.93 11.33
CA LYS A 769 -0.43 -17.70 11.16
C LYS A 769 -1.06 -16.82 12.23
N LYS A 770 -0.47 -16.79 13.43
CA LYS A 770 -0.97 -16.02 14.58
C LYS A 770 0.05 -14.97 15.02
N ARG A 771 -0.34 -14.10 15.96
CA ARG A 771 0.54 -13.06 16.51
C ARG A 771 1.82 -13.64 17.09
N LEU A 772 1.75 -14.80 17.77
CA LEU A 772 2.93 -15.51 18.24
C LEU A 772 3.51 -16.35 17.12
N ASP A 773 4.62 -15.91 16.55
CA ASP A 773 5.37 -16.68 15.55
C ASP A 773 6.10 -17.84 16.23
N LYS A 774 6.07 -19.01 15.60
CA LYS A 774 6.70 -20.24 16.06
C LYS A 774 7.60 -20.79 14.97
N GLN A 775 8.83 -21.18 15.35
CA GLN A 775 9.77 -21.75 14.41
C GLN A 775 10.45 -22.94 15.05
N ILE A 776 10.62 -24.03 14.31
CA ILE A 776 11.39 -25.21 14.70
C ILE A 776 12.54 -25.33 13.70
N VAL A 777 13.77 -25.40 14.22
CA VAL A 777 14.98 -25.53 13.41
C VAL A 777 15.74 -26.79 13.84
N PHE A 778 15.97 -27.68 12.88
CA PHE A 778 16.94 -28.76 13.03
C PHE A 778 18.17 -28.41 12.21
N HIS A 779 19.32 -28.43 12.85
CA HIS A 779 20.62 -28.14 12.25
C HIS A 779 21.63 -29.24 12.60
N ARG A 780 22.25 -29.80 11.56
CA ARG A 780 23.36 -30.71 11.71
C ARG A 780 24.60 -30.14 11.06
N GLN A 781 25.71 -30.15 11.78
CA GLN A 781 26.96 -29.58 11.31
C GLN A 781 28.08 -30.61 11.57
N SER A 782 29.00 -30.72 10.62
CA SER A 782 30.21 -31.56 10.76
C SER A 782 31.41 -30.73 10.33
N PHE A 783 32.41 -30.65 11.19
CA PHE A 783 33.68 -29.97 10.93
C PHE A 783 34.88 -30.88 11.24
N LYS A 784 35.88 -30.75 10.37
CA LYS A 784 37.22 -31.33 10.57
C LYS A 784 38.15 -30.20 10.98
N ASN A 785 38.82 -30.35 12.13
CA ASN A 785 39.80 -29.43 12.65
C ASN A 785 41.11 -30.19 12.90
N THR A 786 42.23 -29.50 12.71
CA THR A 786 43.53 -29.97 13.14
C THR A 786 43.96 -29.19 14.39
N GLY A 787 44.47 -29.85 15.38
CA GLY A 787 45.03 -29.27 16.58
C GLY A 787 46.44 -29.80 16.78
N GLU A 788 47.22 -29.16 17.64
CA GLU A 788 48.57 -29.56 18.06
C GLU A 788 48.55 -29.77 19.59
N ASP A 789 49.01 -30.92 20.05
CA ASP A 789 49.12 -31.27 21.46
C ASP A 789 50.51 -31.84 21.69
N GLU A 790 51.31 -31.21 22.59
CA GLU A 790 52.71 -31.58 22.88
C GLU A 790 53.63 -31.69 21.66
N GLY A 791 53.34 -30.91 20.55
CA GLY A 791 54.14 -30.97 19.32
C GLY A 791 53.71 -32.02 18.30
N GLU A 792 52.63 -32.77 18.58
CA GLU A 792 52.00 -33.71 17.67
C GLU A 792 50.71 -33.14 17.08
N GLU A 793 50.61 -33.17 15.75
CA GLU A 793 49.35 -32.77 15.06
C GLU A 793 48.30 -33.88 15.16
N PHE A 794 47.13 -33.53 15.66
CA PHE A 794 45.98 -34.42 15.64
C PHE A 794 44.81 -33.82 14.87
N THR A 795 44.00 -34.70 14.29
CA THR A 795 42.78 -34.29 13.58
C THR A 795 41.56 -34.77 14.33
N VAL A 796 40.63 -33.83 14.55
CA VAL A 796 39.34 -34.12 15.14
C VAL A 796 38.22 -33.79 14.18
N LYS A 797 37.16 -34.59 14.21
CA LYS A 797 35.91 -34.30 13.50
C LYS A 797 34.79 -34.14 14.51
N THR A 798 34.21 -32.94 14.57
CA THR A 798 33.10 -32.65 15.47
C THR A 798 31.78 -32.70 14.69
N HIS A 799 30.86 -33.48 15.18
CA HIS A 799 29.48 -33.55 14.69
C HIS A 799 28.56 -32.89 15.71
N THR A 800 27.91 -31.81 15.31
CA THR A 800 26.92 -31.09 16.11
C THR A 800 25.51 -31.34 15.57
N HIS A 801 24.60 -31.71 16.43
CA HIS A 801 23.18 -31.80 16.14
C HIS A 801 22.46 -30.81 17.06
N GLU A 802 21.66 -29.91 16.50
CA GLU A 802 20.96 -28.88 17.24
C GLU A 802 19.47 -28.85 16.85
N LEU A 803 18.61 -28.88 17.86
CA LEU A 803 17.18 -28.69 17.70
C LEU A 803 16.77 -27.44 18.48
N SER A 804 16.24 -26.44 17.79
CA SER A 804 15.83 -25.15 18.39
C SER A 804 14.34 -24.92 18.19
N PHE A 805 13.67 -24.50 19.26
CA PHE A 805 12.29 -24.00 19.26
C PHE A 805 12.31 -22.52 19.52
N ILE A 806 11.87 -21.73 18.54
CA ILE A 806 11.93 -20.27 18.57
C ILE A 806 10.50 -19.70 18.62
N PHE A 807 10.25 -18.82 19.59
CA PHE A 807 8.97 -18.13 19.79
C PHE A 807 9.21 -16.65 19.72
N ARG A 808 8.61 -15.95 18.73
CA ARG A 808 8.67 -14.49 18.60
C ARG A 808 7.32 -13.88 18.92
N TYR A 809 7.27 -12.96 19.88
CA TYR A 809 6.08 -12.19 20.22
C TYR A 809 6.29 -10.71 19.87
N PRO A 810 5.63 -10.18 18.83
CA PRO A 810 5.69 -8.77 18.48
C PRO A 810 4.79 -7.94 19.39
N PHE A 811 5.33 -6.88 20.00
CA PHE A 811 4.56 -5.85 20.68
C PHE A 811 3.95 -4.87 19.69
N ASP A 812 4.77 -4.44 18.73
CA ASP A 812 4.43 -3.61 17.60
C ASP A 812 5.35 -3.94 16.41
N GLN A 813 5.25 -3.17 15.36
CA GLN A 813 6.02 -3.39 14.11
C GLN A 813 7.53 -3.28 14.27
N VAL A 814 8.02 -2.65 15.34
CA VAL A 814 9.45 -2.42 15.57
C VAL A 814 10.00 -3.08 16.84
N ARG A 815 9.14 -3.61 17.73
CA ARG A 815 9.53 -4.22 18.99
C ARG A 815 9.04 -5.64 19.10
N SER A 816 9.93 -6.56 19.52
CA SER A 816 9.56 -7.96 19.78
C SER A 816 10.39 -8.59 20.87
N TRP A 817 9.82 -9.61 21.49
CA TRP A 817 10.54 -10.59 22.26
C TRP A 817 10.72 -11.87 21.48
N VAL A 818 11.95 -12.42 21.54
CA VAL A 818 12.28 -13.74 20.98
C VAL A 818 12.77 -14.63 22.10
N ARG A 819 12.22 -15.82 22.17
CA ARG A 819 12.64 -16.88 23.11
C ARG A 819 13.04 -18.09 22.32
N THR A 820 14.22 -18.62 22.58
CA THR A 820 14.73 -19.82 21.90
C THR A 820 15.04 -20.87 22.97
N LEU A 821 14.53 -22.07 22.77
CA LEU A 821 14.92 -23.25 23.54
C LEU A 821 15.77 -24.13 22.61
N THR A 822 16.96 -24.47 23.04
CA THR A 822 17.94 -25.23 22.24
C THR A 822 18.34 -26.52 22.94
N PHE A 823 18.32 -27.62 22.18
CA PHE A 823 18.91 -28.88 22.57
C PHE A 823 20.03 -29.18 21.58
N ARG A 824 21.24 -29.36 22.08
CA ARG A 824 22.44 -29.55 21.27
C ARG A 824 23.22 -30.77 21.75
N SER A 825 23.68 -31.60 20.80
CA SER A 825 24.55 -32.76 21.05
C SER A 825 25.78 -32.63 20.16
N ASP A 826 26.93 -32.55 20.80
CA ASP A 826 28.24 -32.52 20.16
C ASP A 826 28.93 -33.88 20.34
N ARG A 827 29.40 -34.46 19.24
CA ARG A 827 30.22 -35.67 19.20
C ARG A 827 31.56 -35.31 18.58
N THR A 828 32.63 -35.36 19.37
CA THR A 828 34.00 -35.17 18.89
C THR A 828 34.66 -36.53 18.70
N VAL A 829 35.11 -36.76 17.48
CA VAL A 829 35.78 -37.99 17.03
C VAL A 829 37.23 -37.66 16.73
N PHE A 830 38.15 -38.36 17.39
CA PHE A 830 39.57 -38.27 17.05
C PHE A 830 39.82 -39.14 15.82
N LEU A 831 40.36 -38.54 14.77
CA LEU A 831 40.77 -39.28 13.58
C LEU A 831 42.19 -39.77 13.80
N ALA A 832 42.41 -41.05 13.58
CA ALA A 832 43.72 -41.68 13.79
C ALA A 832 44.75 -41.11 12.81
N THR A 833 45.66 -40.26 13.30
CA THR A 833 46.83 -39.74 12.60
C THR A 833 48.08 -40.48 13.04
N ASP A 834 48.06 -41.03 14.27
CA ASP A 834 49.09 -41.81 14.85
C ASP A 834 48.52 -42.86 15.84
N ILE A 835 49.40 -43.64 16.47
CA ILE A 835 49.05 -44.74 17.39
C ILE A 835 48.40 -44.20 18.70
N ASN A 836 48.77 -43.00 19.16
CA ASN A 836 48.27 -42.39 20.39
C ASN A 836 46.80 -42.01 20.28
N TYR A 837 46.37 -41.60 19.11
CA TYR A 837 44.98 -41.16 18.86
C TYR A 837 44.05 -42.29 18.40
N LEU A 838 44.61 -43.46 18.00
CA LEU A 838 43.82 -44.59 17.53
C LEU A 838 42.89 -45.17 18.62
N GLY A 839 43.32 -45.12 19.91
CA GLY A 839 42.54 -45.61 21.05
C GLY A 839 41.75 -44.55 21.81
N LYS A 840 41.78 -43.28 21.39
CA LYS A 840 41.16 -42.21 22.12
C LYS A 840 39.63 -42.26 21.95
N ALA A 841 38.92 -42.32 23.11
CA ALA A 841 37.46 -42.45 23.08
C ALA A 841 36.77 -41.16 22.55
N ASN A 842 35.67 -41.33 21.85
CA ASN A 842 34.86 -40.23 21.41
C ASN A 842 34.31 -39.42 22.62
N ILE A 843 34.29 -38.10 22.52
CA ILE A 843 33.73 -37.22 23.53
C ILE A 843 32.31 -36.85 23.12
N TYR A 844 31.35 -37.01 24.02
CA TYR A 844 29.95 -36.64 23.84
C TYR A 844 29.57 -35.57 24.85
N LYS A 845 29.04 -34.41 24.37
CA LYS A 845 28.49 -33.35 25.22
C LYS A 845 27.07 -33.02 24.76
N THR A 846 26.12 -33.09 25.65
CA THR A 846 24.72 -32.74 25.36
C THR A 846 24.32 -31.53 26.22
N TRP A 847 23.74 -30.54 25.56
CA TRP A 847 23.41 -29.26 26.15
C TRP A 847 21.91 -28.96 26.03
N ALA A 848 21.31 -28.39 27.06
CA ALA A 848 20.02 -27.71 27.03
C ALA A 848 20.20 -26.22 27.26
N GLY A 849 19.59 -25.40 26.43
CA GLY A 849 19.79 -23.96 26.51
C GLY A 849 18.49 -23.15 26.35
N ILE A 850 18.47 -21.98 26.96
CA ILE A 850 17.43 -20.98 26.78
C ILE A 850 18.07 -19.63 26.45
N LYS A 851 17.54 -18.96 25.44
CA LYS A 851 17.90 -17.61 25.02
C LYS A 851 16.68 -16.71 25.05
N VAL A 852 16.81 -15.51 25.58
CA VAL A 852 15.78 -14.48 25.58
C VAL A 852 16.35 -13.21 24.95
N GLU A 853 15.64 -12.64 23.98
CA GLU A 853 16.08 -11.44 23.26
C GLU A 853 14.96 -10.40 23.23
N TYR A 854 15.30 -9.15 23.53
CA TYR A 854 14.47 -8.00 23.24
C TYR A 854 15.03 -7.24 22.04
N ILE A 855 14.24 -7.11 20.99
CA ILE A 855 14.66 -6.53 19.71
C ILE A 855 13.85 -5.27 19.44
N PHE A 856 14.56 -4.19 19.08
CA PHE A 856 14.00 -2.95 18.53
C PHE A 856 14.63 -2.66 17.17
N ASP A 857 13.82 -2.44 16.14
CA ASP A 857 14.31 -2.08 14.79
C ASP A 857 13.33 -1.13 14.08
N ASN A 858 13.67 0.17 13.99
CA ASN A 858 12.96 1.17 13.21
C ASN A 858 13.74 1.64 11.98
N THR A 859 14.77 0.91 11.57
CA THR A 859 15.58 1.27 10.43
C THR A 859 14.79 1.22 9.13
N ARG A 860 15.18 2.05 8.16
CA ARG A 860 14.63 2.10 6.80
C ARG A 860 15.77 2.10 5.81
N SER A 861 15.61 1.43 4.70
CA SER A 861 16.53 1.52 3.57
C SER A 861 16.31 2.83 2.80
N LEU A 862 17.35 3.57 2.54
CA LEU A 862 17.32 4.75 1.64
C LEU A 862 17.96 4.44 0.29
N GLY A 863 18.41 3.22 0.09
CA GLY A 863 19.09 2.67 -1.05
C GLY A 863 19.94 1.46 -0.64
N ILE A 864 20.60 0.82 -1.57
CA ILE A 864 21.45 -0.35 -1.32
C ILE A 864 22.50 0.01 -0.26
N ASN A 865 22.55 -0.71 0.84
CA ASN A 865 23.45 -0.52 1.98
C ASN A 865 23.40 0.89 2.63
N LEU A 866 22.26 1.58 2.54
CA LEU A 866 22.04 2.91 3.10
C LEU A 866 20.90 2.89 4.16
N PRO A 867 21.07 2.21 5.31
CA PRO A 867 20.05 2.22 6.37
C PRO A 867 19.98 3.59 7.06
N ASN A 868 18.79 3.93 7.59
CA ASN A 868 18.59 5.13 8.41
C ASN A 868 17.63 4.82 9.54
N GLY A 869 18.02 5.10 10.79
CA GLY A 869 17.23 4.82 11.97
C GLY A 869 18.07 4.15 13.07
N THR A 870 17.40 3.49 13.98
CA THR A 870 18.02 2.83 15.13
C THR A 870 17.55 1.40 15.21
N ARG A 871 18.48 0.50 15.50
CA ARG A 871 18.16 -0.88 15.90
C ARG A 871 19.03 -1.29 17.08
N TYR A 872 18.45 -2.03 18.00
CA TYR A 872 19.19 -2.57 19.11
C TYR A 872 18.57 -3.87 19.63
N LYS A 873 19.41 -4.65 20.26
CA LYS A 873 19.07 -5.94 20.84
C LYS A 873 19.74 -6.08 22.20
N PHE A 874 18.97 -6.53 23.17
CA PHE A 874 19.47 -7.07 24.43
C PHE A 874 19.20 -8.55 24.45
N PHE A 875 20.16 -9.35 24.85
CA PHE A 875 19.97 -10.79 24.93
C PHE A 875 20.66 -11.40 26.14
N GLY A 876 20.07 -12.48 26.63
CA GLY A 876 20.63 -13.34 27.67
C GLY A 876 20.46 -14.79 27.27
N GLU A 877 21.47 -15.60 27.48
CA GLU A 877 21.51 -17.01 27.14
C GLU A 877 22.07 -17.82 28.31
N LEU A 878 21.46 -18.97 28.56
CA LEU A 878 21.89 -19.93 29.56
C LEU A 878 21.94 -21.29 28.91
N TYR A 879 23.06 -21.99 29.02
CA TYR A 879 23.24 -23.36 28.58
C TYR A 879 23.74 -24.19 29.73
N GLN A 880 23.20 -25.39 29.88
CA GLN A 880 23.60 -26.40 30.87
C GLN A 880 23.91 -27.68 30.14
N GLN A 881 25.08 -28.29 30.42
CA GLN A 881 25.37 -29.64 29.98
C GLN A 881 24.52 -30.61 30.80
N VAL A 882 23.85 -31.56 30.12
CA VAL A 882 22.90 -32.50 30.74
C VAL A 882 23.45 -33.92 30.82
N ASN A 883 24.66 -34.15 30.26
CA ASN A 883 25.36 -35.43 30.33
C ASN A 883 26.81 -35.24 30.81
N GLY A 884 27.24 -35.94 31.82
CA GLY A 884 28.61 -35.90 32.30
C GLY A 884 28.91 -34.78 33.27
N GLY A 885 29.64 -33.76 32.92
CA GLY A 885 30.33 -32.82 33.81
C GLY A 885 29.53 -31.70 34.42
N PHE A 886 28.23 -31.50 34.18
CA PHE A 886 27.42 -30.35 34.62
C PHE A 886 27.99 -28.97 34.24
N ASP A 887 28.76 -28.91 33.13
CA ASP A 887 29.26 -27.64 32.63
C ASP A 887 28.12 -26.68 32.33
N ASP A 888 28.29 -25.38 32.64
CA ASP A 888 27.36 -24.32 32.42
C ASP A 888 27.96 -23.18 31.60
N LEU A 889 27.12 -22.43 30.95
CA LEU A 889 27.45 -21.23 30.20
C LEU A 889 26.32 -20.19 30.33
N ALA A 890 26.66 -19.00 30.73
CA ALA A 890 25.79 -17.84 30.69
C ALA A 890 26.39 -16.76 29.80
N VAL A 891 25.57 -16.20 28.88
CA VAL A 891 25.98 -15.09 28.03
C VAL A 891 24.98 -13.95 28.19
N LEU A 892 25.50 -12.74 28.41
CA LEU A 892 24.71 -11.52 28.38
C LEU A 892 25.29 -10.57 27.34
N GLY A 893 24.45 -9.92 26.55
CA GLY A 893 24.97 -9.02 25.54
C GLY A 893 23.99 -7.96 25.06
N VAL A 894 24.57 -6.97 24.41
CA VAL A 894 23.86 -5.86 23.78
C VAL A 894 24.51 -5.53 22.42
N ASP A 895 23.69 -5.28 21.41
CA ASP A 895 24.12 -4.69 20.13
C ASP A 895 23.22 -3.49 19.85
N PHE A 896 23.79 -2.30 19.79
CA PHE A 896 23.14 -1.03 19.48
C PHE A 896 23.72 -0.46 18.18
N ARG A 897 22.86 -0.13 17.23
CA ARG A 897 23.24 0.47 15.96
C ARG A 897 22.36 1.67 15.65
N HIS A 898 23.01 2.78 15.28
CA HIS A 898 22.33 4.02 14.94
C HIS A 898 22.88 4.61 13.65
N TYR A 899 21.97 4.87 12.71
CA TYR A 899 22.30 5.32 11.38
C TYR A 899 21.72 6.72 11.14
N ILE A 900 22.59 7.68 10.85
CA ILE A 900 22.21 9.09 10.64
C ILE A 900 22.55 9.48 9.20
N LYS A 901 21.53 9.92 8.46
CA LYS A 901 21.76 10.47 7.14
C LYS A 901 22.38 11.85 7.21
N ILE A 902 23.62 12.00 6.73
CA ILE A 902 24.32 13.28 6.65
C ILE A 902 24.08 13.96 5.30
N HIS A 903 24.22 13.20 4.20
CA HIS A 903 24.04 13.70 2.84
C HIS A 903 23.27 12.68 1.99
N ARG A 904 23.06 12.92 0.69
CA ARG A 904 22.26 12.07 -0.19
C ARG A 904 22.62 10.59 -0.12
N ASN A 905 23.91 10.29 -0.24
CA ASN A 905 24.46 8.92 -0.27
C ASN A 905 25.48 8.69 0.84
N LEU A 906 25.48 9.53 1.90
CA LEU A 906 26.37 9.41 3.03
C LEU A 906 25.56 9.21 4.31
N ILE A 907 25.81 8.10 4.98
CA ILE A 907 25.24 7.74 6.27
C ILE A 907 26.37 7.58 7.28
N TRP A 908 26.20 8.21 8.43
CA TRP A 908 27.04 7.95 9.59
C TRP A 908 26.43 6.78 10.35
N ALA A 909 27.18 5.68 10.42
CA ALA A 909 26.79 4.48 11.14
C ALA A 909 27.59 4.40 12.45
N ASN A 910 26.87 4.31 13.56
CA ASN A 910 27.44 4.05 14.87
C ASN A 910 27.03 2.66 15.31
N ARG A 911 27.97 1.90 15.87
CA ARG A 911 27.69 0.62 16.51
C ARG A 911 28.37 0.57 17.87
N PHE A 912 27.62 0.10 18.86
CA PHE A 912 28.11 -0.30 20.16
C PHE A 912 27.63 -1.71 20.41
N ALA A 913 28.56 -2.64 20.59
CA ALA A 913 28.25 -4.02 20.93
C ALA A 913 29.14 -4.43 22.10
N ALA A 914 28.55 -5.12 23.06
CA ALA A 914 29.24 -5.68 24.20
C ALA A 914 28.57 -6.98 24.61
N SER A 915 29.37 -7.98 25.00
CA SER A 915 28.87 -9.21 25.56
C SER A 915 29.84 -9.75 26.61
N THR A 916 29.30 -10.51 27.56
CA THR A 916 30.07 -11.23 28.57
C THR A 916 29.65 -12.69 28.57
N SER A 917 30.62 -13.60 28.74
CA SER A 917 30.39 -15.02 28.85
C SER A 917 30.94 -15.51 30.21
N GLN A 918 30.14 -16.24 30.97
CA GLN A 918 30.45 -16.75 32.28
C GLN A 918 30.09 -18.23 32.35
N GLY A 919 30.66 -18.98 33.29
CA GLY A 919 30.39 -20.37 33.50
C GLY A 919 31.64 -21.25 33.39
N SER A 920 31.48 -22.51 33.63
CA SER A 920 32.56 -23.50 33.63
C SER A 920 33.02 -23.88 32.20
N SER A 921 32.16 -23.76 31.21
CA SER A 921 32.47 -24.02 29.79
C SER A 921 32.18 -22.79 28.93
N LYS A 922 33.23 -22.23 28.34
CA LYS A 922 33.09 -21.04 27.48
C LYS A 922 32.91 -21.48 26.03
N LEU A 923 31.79 -21.10 25.43
CA LEU A 923 31.55 -21.30 24.00
C LEU A 923 31.73 -19.95 23.26
N VAL A 924 32.24 -20.00 22.06
CA VAL A 924 32.35 -18.83 21.19
C VAL A 924 31.09 -18.71 20.37
N TYR A 925 30.48 -17.54 20.40
CA TYR A 925 29.33 -17.22 19.57
C TYR A 925 29.78 -16.58 18.25
N TYR A 926 29.28 -17.08 17.15
CA TYR A 926 29.56 -16.59 15.80
C TYR A 926 28.36 -15.87 15.22
#